data_6cb79575b897de75aa98eedd595c8fe2
#
_entry.id   6cb79575b897de75aa98eedd595c8fe2
#
_cell.length_a   1.000
_cell.length_b   1.000
_cell.length_c   1.000
_cell.angle_alpha   90.00
_cell.angle_beta   90.00
_cell.angle_gamma   90.00
#
_symmetry.space_group_name_H-M   'P 1'
#
loop_
_entity.id
_entity.type
_entity.pdbx_description
1 polymer ?
#
loop_
_entity_poly.entity_id
_entity_poly.type
_entity_poly.pdbx_seq_one_letter_code
_entity_poly.pdbx_strand_id
1 'polypeptide(L)'
;MKCIILAGGSGDSLWPLSRKNYPKQFMNIKEGRSMLQETIVRNMPFCDEFIIVTKESYRNIVNGQMKVFQSLRYRLILENTPKGTAAAIMLAAFFCNQSELVFVVTADHIIDGTGYKEAVLRSKELAKEGNIVALGIRPSDNIRESYDCIISEGEDIVGFAKKKSLEIIPEIAEGAEGLLNSGMYILRVGDFLNRARKFDLKLFNTCRAAKRKVPAIRRSIRFSEAVMRDIPTGSMEEVVFHCIDKLKVVKAEFEWKDIGTVDDVDELNTITHSELVIKNNCDNVTVINNAERHLVIANDLSNIVVVNTEDAVYVSSKSHSEDIKQIMKDNVDKYEEYFDFNRLSYREWGIHELLTYSEKYSVKKITVFPGMSMNLHQHEMRSEHWAVVEGTATITLNQETRDYHKFESVFLPVGTKHKIANKTDQNVVIIEVSIGEKISESDTVKIYNDEDSEFNYVIDTTNPIVKLDPAFKDNLWGGTKLRTKFGKKCDYDIIAESWELSAHPDGQSRIATGRYRGMLFNEYLSIIGKESLGWKCQAQDRFPILIKFIDAKQALSIQIHPDDEYALENENEYGKNEMWYVVDCDPGAYLYCGLSRTVTKEEIEERIANNTITEVLNKVNVHKGDVVMVKAGTIHAIGAGIIICEIQQNSNSTYRMYDYDRRDKYGNPRELHVEKALDVVDTNAYEKDKTCEVILEENDSYQMERLVQCKYFECLKYEIKDEARIKMDESSFISVVIIEGEGTIHADDYADEMPFKAGDSFFISAAKRNVIVSGKATCIVTHV
;
A
#
# COMPACT_ATOMS: atom_id res chain seq x y z
N MET A 1 -7.56 3.18 11.36
CA MET A 1 -7.47 4.67 11.17
C MET A 1 -6.47 4.95 10.07
N LYS A 2 -6.71 5.94 9.18
CA LYS A 2 -5.73 6.32 8.15
C LYS A 2 -4.80 7.42 8.66
N CYS A 3 -3.58 7.46 8.14
CA CYS A 3 -2.61 8.51 8.44
C CYS A 3 -2.46 9.43 7.22
N ILE A 4 -2.63 10.73 7.38
CA ILE A 4 -2.32 11.74 6.37
C ILE A 4 -0.99 12.38 6.76
N ILE A 5 0.04 12.18 5.93
CA ILE A 5 1.38 12.71 6.17
C ILE A 5 1.62 13.90 5.23
N LEU A 6 1.93 15.05 5.80
CA LEU A 6 2.32 16.24 5.06
C LEU A 6 3.83 16.22 4.82
N ALA A 7 4.25 16.07 3.56
CA ALA A 7 5.65 15.93 3.15
C ALA A 7 6.01 16.90 1.99
N GLY A 8 5.38 18.07 1.92
CA GLY A 8 5.52 19.04 0.83
C GLY A 8 6.51 20.20 1.08
N GLY A 9 7.13 20.28 2.27
CA GLY A 9 8.08 21.35 2.63
C GLY A 9 9.30 21.40 1.72
N SER A 10 9.89 22.60 1.51
CA SER A 10 11.13 22.77 0.73
C SER A 10 12.41 22.45 1.51
N GLY A 11 12.37 22.60 2.83
CA GLY A 11 13.51 22.30 3.70
C GLY A 11 14.69 23.26 3.60
N ASP A 12 14.55 24.43 2.99
CA ASP A 12 15.63 25.38 2.66
C ASP A 12 16.44 25.86 3.86
N SER A 13 15.89 25.76 5.08
CA SER A 13 16.55 26.17 6.32
C SER A 13 17.73 25.31 6.78
N LEU A 14 17.88 24.12 6.22
CA LEU A 14 18.95 23.19 6.58
C LEU A 14 20.05 23.09 5.50
N TRP A 15 20.09 24.03 4.55
CA TRP A 15 21.19 24.05 3.58
C TRP A 15 22.55 24.15 4.33
N PRO A 16 23.58 23.42 3.92
CA PRO A 16 23.72 22.55 2.74
C PRO A 16 23.33 21.07 2.93
N LEU A 17 22.76 20.66 4.06
CA LEU A 17 22.27 19.27 4.26
C LEU A 17 21.06 18.96 3.38
N SER A 18 20.12 19.90 3.31
CA SER A 18 18.95 19.82 2.44
C SER A 18 19.17 20.58 1.14
N ARG A 19 18.45 20.19 0.11
CA ARG A 19 18.39 20.84 -1.20
C ARG A 19 16.94 20.85 -1.70
N LYS A 20 16.64 21.65 -2.71
CA LYS A 20 15.30 21.70 -3.33
C LYS A 20 14.88 20.33 -3.91
N ASN A 21 15.81 19.55 -4.44
CA ASN A 21 15.57 18.19 -4.93
C ASN A 21 15.68 17.11 -3.83
N TYR A 22 16.18 17.46 -2.64
CA TYR A 22 16.36 16.55 -1.49
C TYR A 22 16.05 17.28 -0.18
N PRO A 23 14.77 17.63 0.09
CA PRO A 23 14.41 18.38 1.28
C PRO A 23 14.49 17.56 2.57
N LYS A 24 14.48 18.27 3.70
CA LYS A 24 14.76 17.74 5.05
C LYS A 24 14.00 16.47 5.41
N GLN A 25 12.73 16.36 5.06
CA GLN A 25 11.88 15.20 5.39
C GLN A 25 12.34 13.89 4.76
N PHE A 26 13.21 13.94 3.75
CA PHE A 26 13.78 12.75 3.10
C PHE A 26 15.21 12.45 3.55
N MET A 27 15.80 13.30 4.38
CA MET A 27 17.14 13.07 4.94
C MET A 27 17.12 11.92 5.94
N ASN A 28 18.15 11.08 5.91
CA ASN A 28 18.34 10.02 6.89
C ASN A 28 18.75 10.65 8.25
N ILE A 29 18.01 10.31 9.29
CA ILE A 29 18.23 10.88 10.64
C ILE A 29 18.47 9.84 11.72
N LYS A 30 18.06 8.59 11.50
CA LYS A 30 18.17 7.53 12.51
C LYS A 30 18.31 6.17 11.81
N GLU A 31 19.39 5.43 12.14
CA GLU A 31 19.58 4.04 11.68
C GLU A 31 19.40 3.82 10.17
N GLY A 32 19.77 4.81 9.36
CA GLY A 32 19.61 4.76 7.90
C GLY A 32 18.20 5.03 7.39
N ARG A 33 17.26 5.46 8.26
CA ARG A 33 15.89 5.83 7.90
C ARG A 33 15.72 7.35 7.83
N SER A 34 14.92 7.79 6.85
CA SER A 34 14.55 9.20 6.72
C SER A 34 13.48 9.62 7.73
N MET A 35 13.31 10.94 7.90
CA MET A 35 12.24 11.49 8.75
C MET A 35 10.85 11.01 8.31
N LEU A 36 10.60 10.92 6.99
CA LEU A 36 9.37 10.35 6.45
C LEU A 36 9.21 8.89 6.86
N GLN A 37 10.26 8.08 6.74
CA GLN A 37 10.23 6.66 7.11
C GLN A 37 10.03 6.48 8.63
N GLU A 38 10.68 7.29 9.46
CA GLU A 38 10.48 7.28 10.91
C GLU A 38 9.02 7.68 11.27
N THR A 39 8.46 8.68 10.58
CA THR A 39 7.06 9.07 10.77
C THR A 39 6.11 7.92 10.42
N ILE A 40 6.39 7.16 9.37
CA ILE A 40 5.60 5.99 9.00
C ILE A 40 5.72 4.90 10.06
N VAL A 41 6.94 4.49 10.42
CA VAL A 41 7.19 3.42 11.41
C VAL A 41 6.50 3.73 12.73
N ARG A 42 6.62 4.96 13.22
CA ARG A 42 5.99 5.42 14.46
C ARG A 42 4.46 5.29 14.43
N ASN A 43 3.84 5.48 13.26
CA ASN A 43 2.39 5.48 13.11
C ASN A 43 1.79 4.15 12.60
N MET A 44 2.61 3.18 12.16
CA MET A 44 2.14 1.84 11.75
C MET A 44 1.29 1.11 12.80
N PRO A 45 1.55 1.21 14.13
CA PRO A 45 0.73 0.56 15.13
C PRO A 45 -0.71 1.09 15.24
N PHE A 46 -0.98 2.28 14.71
CA PHE A 46 -2.26 2.99 14.85
C PHE A 46 -3.02 3.12 13.54
N CYS A 47 -2.33 3.00 12.42
CA CYS A 47 -2.84 3.31 11.09
C CYS A 47 -2.59 2.16 10.11
N ASP A 48 -3.60 1.83 9.33
CA ASP A 48 -3.68 0.73 8.38
C ASP A 48 -3.49 1.18 6.92
N GLU A 49 -3.61 2.49 6.66
CA GLU A 49 -3.34 3.10 5.36
C GLU A 49 -2.71 4.48 5.56
N PHE A 50 -1.75 4.83 4.68
CA PHE A 50 -1.04 6.10 4.70
C PHE A 50 -1.34 6.90 3.44
N ILE A 51 -1.66 8.19 3.59
CA ILE A 51 -1.85 9.13 2.49
C ILE A 51 -0.76 10.18 2.60
N ILE A 52 0.22 10.14 1.73
CA ILE A 52 1.36 11.06 1.74
C ILE A 52 1.06 12.20 0.76
N VAL A 53 0.94 13.41 1.27
CA VAL A 53 0.74 14.62 0.46
C VAL A 53 2.09 15.28 0.26
N THR A 54 2.51 15.43 -1.00
CA THR A 54 3.84 15.95 -1.32
C THR A 54 3.84 16.68 -2.67
N LYS A 55 4.96 17.35 -3.02
CA LYS A 55 5.12 17.96 -4.35
C LYS A 55 5.31 16.89 -5.42
N GLU A 56 4.84 17.18 -6.64
CA GLU A 56 5.07 16.32 -7.81
C GLU A 56 6.55 16.02 -8.03
N SER A 57 7.44 17.00 -7.82
CA SER A 57 8.90 16.84 -7.94
C SER A 57 9.50 15.82 -6.96
N TYR A 58 8.83 15.55 -5.85
CA TYR A 58 9.31 14.61 -4.83
C TYR A 58 8.77 13.19 -4.98
N ARG A 59 7.94 12.95 -6.00
CA ARG A 59 7.33 11.63 -6.24
C ARG A 59 8.34 10.49 -6.24
N ASN A 60 9.45 10.67 -6.96
CA ASN A 60 10.42 9.59 -7.13
C ASN A 60 11.18 9.29 -5.84
N ILE A 61 11.54 10.32 -5.06
CA ILE A 61 12.19 10.11 -3.77
C ILE A 61 11.26 9.42 -2.78
N VAL A 62 9.99 9.84 -2.71
CA VAL A 62 9.00 9.17 -1.86
C VAL A 62 8.83 7.71 -2.28
N ASN A 63 8.61 7.44 -3.57
CA ASN A 63 8.48 6.07 -4.05
C ASN A 63 9.73 5.22 -3.78
N GLY A 64 10.93 5.80 -3.91
CA GLY A 64 12.20 5.13 -3.58
C GLY A 64 12.27 4.76 -2.09
N GLN A 65 11.94 5.70 -1.21
CA GLN A 65 11.97 5.47 0.25
C GLN A 65 10.88 4.53 0.72
N MET A 66 9.73 4.49 0.04
CA MET A 66 8.63 3.59 0.37
C MET A 66 8.88 2.13 0.00
N LYS A 67 9.90 1.82 -0.80
CA LYS A 67 10.21 0.43 -1.19
C LYS A 67 10.60 -0.49 -0.05
N VAL A 68 11.12 0.04 1.04
CA VAL A 68 11.44 -0.75 2.25
C VAL A 68 10.19 -1.26 2.96
N PHE A 69 9.02 -0.68 2.68
CA PHE A 69 7.74 -1.05 3.26
C PHE A 69 6.92 -1.91 2.29
N GLN A 70 7.32 -3.15 2.05
CA GLN A 70 6.76 -4.03 1.02
C GLN A 70 5.25 -4.30 1.13
N SER A 71 4.70 -4.29 2.36
CA SER A 71 3.29 -4.60 2.63
C SER A 71 2.44 -3.38 3.03
N LEU A 72 3.02 -2.19 3.07
CA LEU A 72 2.33 -1.00 3.54
C LEU A 72 1.36 -0.45 2.48
N ARG A 73 0.11 -0.23 2.88
CA ARG A 73 -0.87 0.46 2.04
C ARG A 73 -0.61 1.96 2.10
N TYR A 74 -0.28 2.56 0.95
CA TYR A 74 -0.15 4.01 0.88
C TYR A 74 -0.62 4.58 -0.45
N ARG A 75 -1.01 5.86 -0.42
CA ARG A 75 -1.32 6.70 -1.59
C ARG A 75 -0.47 7.95 -1.57
N LEU A 76 -0.14 8.44 -2.75
CA LEU A 76 0.49 9.74 -2.93
C LEU A 76 -0.52 10.74 -3.46
N ILE A 77 -0.60 11.89 -2.84
CA ILE A 77 -1.27 13.07 -3.38
C ILE A 77 -0.18 14.05 -3.80
N LEU A 78 -0.13 14.34 -5.09
CA LEU A 78 0.96 15.09 -5.72
C LEU A 78 0.47 16.49 -6.08
N GLU A 79 1.04 17.49 -5.42
CA GLU A 79 0.80 18.91 -5.68
C GLU A 79 1.88 19.46 -6.60
N ASN A 80 1.51 19.94 -7.79
CA ASN A 80 2.45 20.70 -8.64
C ASN A 80 2.66 22.13 -8.14
N THR A 81 1.67 22.67 -7.41
CA THR A 81 1.75 23.97 -6.73
C THR A 81 1.14 23.83 -5.34
N PRO A 82 1.93 23.88 -4.26
CA PRO A 82 1.42 23.80 -2.89
C PRO A 82 0.43 24.92 -2.59
N LYS A 83 -0.68 24.58 -1.92
CA LYS A 83 -1.77 25.49 -1.55
C LYS A 83 -2.00 25.62 -0.04
N GLY A 84 -1.00 25.22 0.75
CA GLY A 84 -1.04 25.23 2.20
C GLY A 84 -1.66 23.97 2.79
N THR A 85 -1.55 23.85 4.11
CA THR A 85 -1.90 22.63 4.84
C THR A 85 -3.39 22.29 4.78
N ALA A 86 -4.28 23.29 4.76
CA ALA A 86 -5.73 23.08 4.64
C ALA A 86 -6.11 22.41 3.32
N ALA A 87 -5.58 22.90 2.19
CA ALA A 87 -5.85 22.32 0.88
C ALA A 87 -5.29 20.90 0.78
N ALA A 88 -4.06 20.68 1.23
CA ALA A 88 -3.40 19.38 1.24
C ALA A 88 -4.20 18.31 2.02
N ILE A 89 -4.61 18.64 3.25
CA ILE A 89 -5.41 17.74 4.10
C ILE A 89 -6.80 17.51 3.49
N MET A 90 -7.44 18.56 2.95
CA MET A 90 -8.76 18.46 2.35
C MET A 90 -8.75 17.59 1.09
N LEU A 91 -7.75 17.75 0.23
CA LEU A 91 -7.56 16.89 -0.93
C LEU A 91 -7.40 15.42 -0.50
N ALA A 92 -6.59 15.14 0.54
CA ALA A 92 -6.44 13.80 1.11
C ALA A 92 -7.76 13.27 1.70
N ALA A 93 -8.47 14.09 2.47
CA ALA A 93 -9.73 13.73 3.12
C ALA A 93 -10.83 13.35 2.12
N PHE A 94 -10.87 13.95 0.93
CA PHE A 94 -11.83 13.57 -0.11
C PHE A 94 -11.60 12.17 -0.71
N PHE A 95 -10.48 11.51 -0.42
CA PHE A 95 -10.22 10.11 -0.78
C PHE A 95 -10.44 9.16 0.41
N CYS A 96 -11.00 9.64 1.50
CA CYS A 96 -11.42 8.87 2.66
C CYS A 96 -12.95 8.86 2.79
N ASN A 97 -13.50 7.87 3.49
CA ASN A 97 -14.93 7.87 3.83
C ASN A 97 -15.22 8.90 4.94
N GLN A 98 -16.40 9.49 4.93
CA GLN A 98 -16.76 10.53 5.91
C GLN A 98 -16.77 10.04 7.36
N SER A 99 -17.06 8.76 7.59
CA SER A 99 -17.05 8.13 8.91
C SER A 99 -15.66 7.77 9.43
N GLU A 100 -14.64 7.73 8.55
CA GLU A 100 -13.28 7.33 8.93
C GLU A 100 -12.62 8.36 9.83
N LEU A 101 -11.84 7.86 10.78
CA LEU A 101 -10.89 8.66 11.53
C LEU A 101 -9.57 8.78 10.76
N VAL A 102 -9.02 9.98 10.72
CA VAL A 102 -7.69 10.24 10.15
C VAL A 102 -6.78 10.88 11.19
N PHE A 103 -5.52 10.50 11.15
CA PHE A 103 -4.45 11.12 11.90
C PHE A 103 -3.59 11.94 10.94
N VAL A 104 -3.60 13.25 11.10
CA VAL A 104 -2.80 14.20 10.32
C VAL A 104 -1.49 14.44 11.05
N VAL A 105 -0.38 14.23 10.36
CA VAL A 105 0.98 14.43 10.89
C VAL A 105 1.88 15.08 9.83
N THR A 106 2.99 15.69 10.27
CA THR A 106 4.03 16.20 9.38
C THR A 106 5.18 15.20 9.28
N ALA A 107 5.90 15.20 8.16
CA ALA A 107 7.00 14.27 7.90
C ALA A 107 8.35 14.74 8.50
N ASP A 108 8.40 15.91 9.12
CA ASP A 108 9.62 16.59 9.56
C ASP A 108 9.73 16.78 11.09
N HIS A 109 8.91 16.06 11.84
CA HIS A 109 8.95 16.03 13.29
C HIS A 109 9.72 14.82 13.82
N ILE A 110 10.59 15.08 14.78
CA ILE A 110 11.22 14.05 15.62
C ILE A 110 10.43 13.92 16.90
N ILE A 111 10.11 12.69 17.24
CA ILE A 111 9.35 12.34 18.44
C ILE A 111 10.07 11.18 19.12
N ASP A 112 10.50 11.41 20.35
CA ASP A 112 11.17 10.41 21.19
C ASP A 112 10.50 10.30 22.56
N GLY A 113 10.86 9.28 23.32
CA GLY A 113 10.36 9.05 24.67
C GLY A 113 9.05 8.27 24.74
N THR A 114 8.52 8.20 25.96
CA THR A 114 7.25 7.51 26.28
C THR A 114 6.08 8.47 26.18
N GLY A 115 4.84 7.94 26.11
CA GLY A 115 3.61 8.75 26.11
C GLY A 115 2.99 9.02 24.74
N TYR A 116 3.72 8.80 23.62
CA TYR A 116 3.16 9.01 22.29
C TYR A 116 1.96 8.10 22.01
N LYS A 117 2.09 6.83 22.35
CA LYS A 117 1.02 5.83 22.18
C LYS A 117 -0.23 6.21 22.96
N GLU A 118 -0.07 6.59 24.21
CA GLU A 118 -1.15 6.99 25.11
C GLU A 118 -1.86 8.25 24.59
N ALA A 119 -1.10 9.26 24.13
CA ALA A 119 -1.64 10.47 23.56
C ALA A 119 -2.46 10.18 22.26
N VAL A 120 -1.94 9.33 21.37
CA VAL A 120 -2.65 8.93 20.15
C VAL A 120 -3.94 8.16 20.47
N LEU A 121 -3.89 7.21 21.42
CA LEU A 121 -5.07 6.43 21.81
C LEU A 121 -6.12 7.32 22.49
N ARG A 122 -5.73 8.24 23.40
CA ARG A 122 -6.66 9.18 24.02
C ARG A 122 -7.30 10.11 22.99
N SER A 123 -6.50 10.65 22.07
CA SER A 123 -6.99 11.49 20.98
C SER A 123 -7.98 10.76 20.06
N LYS A 124 -7.74 9.47 19.79
CA LYS A 124 -8.63 8.62 19.00
C LYS A 124 -9.99 8.44 19.66
N GLU A 125 -10.04 8.25 21.00
CA GLU A 125 -11.32 8.14 21.73
C GLU A 125 -12.10 9.45 21.65
N LEU A 126 -11.49 10.58 21.92
CA LEU A 126 -12.14 11.90 21.84
C LEU A 126 -12.65 12.21 20.41
N ALA A 127 -11.88 11.76 19.38
CA ALA A 127 -12.31 11.97 17.98
C ALA A 127 -13.48 11.09 17.57
N LYS A 128 -13.66 9.91 18.17
CA LYS A 128 -14.88 9.08 17.98
C LYS A 128 -16.14 9.79 18.45
N GLU A 129 -16.05 10.66 19.44
CA GLU A 129 -17.16 11.47 19.97
C GLU A 129 -17.52 12.66 19.07
N GLY A 130 -16.82 12.83 17.94
CA GLY A 130 -17.05 13.90 16.96
C GLY A 130 -16.26 15.17 17.24
N ASN A 131 -15.20 15.09 18.05
CA ASN A 131 -14.29 16.20 18.27
C ASN A 131 -13.14 16.19 17.22
N ILE A 132 -12.59 17.37 16.95
CA ILE A 132 -11.27 17.52 16.33
C ILE A 132 -10.28 17.65 17.47
N VAL A 133 -9.28 16.78 17.52
CA VAL A 133 -8.34 16.69 18.63
C VAL A 133 -6.95 17.08 18.17
N ALA A 134 -6.40 18.14 18.76
CA ALA A 134 -5.02 18.54 18.56
C ALA A 134 -4.10 17.88 19.60
N LEU A 135 -2.84 17.61 19.23
CA LEU A 135 -1.81 17.26 20.20
C LEU A 135 -1.06 18.53 20.59
N GLY A 136 -1.14 18.89 21.87
CA GLY A 136 -0.51 20.09 22.42
C GLY A 136 0.79 19.74 23.14
N ILE A 137 1.87 20.46 22.84
CA ILE A 137 3.20 20.25 23.44
C ILE A 137 3.38 21.23 24.58
N ARG A 138 3.85 20.76 25.74
CA ARG A 138 4.24 21.66 26.82
C ARG A 138 5.45 22.47 26.44
N PRO A 139 5.42 23.79 26.62
CA PRO A 139 6.59 24.63 26.38
C PRO A 139 7.75 24.22 27.29
N SER A 140 8.97 24.15 26.76
CA SER A 140 10.23 24.07 27.53
C SER A 140 10.85 25.45 27.66
N ASP A 141 11.82 25.62 28.58
CA ASP A 141 12.47 26.92 28.88
C ASP A 141 13.19 27.58 27.69
N ASN A 142 13.40 26.82 26.57
CA ASN A 142 14.05 27.27 25.35
C ASN A 142 13.07 27.46 24.19
N ILE A 143 11.88 28.03 24.44
CA ILE A 143 10.87 28.21 23.40
C ILE A 143 11.34 29.19 22.35
N ARG A 144 11.31 28.75 21.08
CA ARG A 144 11.36 29.66 19.94
C ARG A 144 10.01 30.39 19.85
N GLU A 145 10.05 31.70 19.75
CA GLU A 145 8.89 32.60 19.50
C GLU A 145 8.15 32.25 18.19
N SER A 146 8.40 31.08 17.62
CA SER A 146 8.03 30.68 16.26
C SER A 146 6.80 29.78 16.16
N TYR A 147 6.20 29.31 17.27
CA TYR A 147 5.06 28.38 17.26
C TYR A 147 3.73 29.04 17.63
N ASP A 148 2.65 28.56 16.99
CA ASP A 148 1.28 28.93 17.39
C ASP A 148 0.94 28.27 18.73
N CYS A 149 0.11 28.92 19.54
CA CYS A 149 -0.23 28.48 20.88
C CYS A 149 -1.72 28.11 21.00
N ILE A 150 -2.00 26.94 21.57
CA ILE A 150 -3.34 26.47 21.95
C ILE A 150 -3.56 26.85 23.42
N ILE A 151 -4.66 27.54 23.73
CA ILE A 151 -5.06 27.86 25.09
C ILE A 151 -6.14 26.83 25.50
N SER A 152 -5.90 26.12 26.61
CA SER A 152 -6.78 25.01 27.03
C SER A 152 -7.15 25.07 28.52
N GLU A 153 -8.37 24.65 28.84
CA GLU A 153 -8.83 24.31 30.18
C GLU A 153 -9.06 22.81 30.25
N GLY A 154 -8.14 22.08 30.89
CA GLY A 154 -8.14 20.60 30.82
C GLY A 154 -7.90 20.09 29.42
N GLU A 155 -8.84 19.36 28.85
CA GLU A 155 -8.83 18.88 27.46
C GLU A 155 -9.59 19.80 26.49
N ASP A 156 -10.30 20.82 26.99
CA ASP A 156 -11.07 21.74 26.16
C ASP A 156 -10.19 22.86 25.62
N ILE A 157 -10.25 23.11 24.32
CA ILE A 157 -9.58 24.27 23.71
C ILE A 157 -10.50 25.48 23.88
N VAL A 158 -10.01 26.50 24.57
CA VAL A 158 -10.74 27.75 24.83
C VAL A 158 -10.21 28.93 24.01
N GLY A 159 -9.03 28.79 23.39
CA GLY A 159 -8.45 29.84 22.57
C GLY A 159 -7.28 29.35 21.70
N PHE A 160 -6.90 30.22 20.76
CA PHE A 160 -5.76 30.00 19.87
C PHE A 160 -5.05 31.32 19.57
N ALA A 161 -3.74 31.36 19.70
CA ALA A 161 -2.92 32.55 19.44
C ALA A 161 -1.85 32.26 18.38
N LYS A 162 -1.76 33.14 17.37
CA LYS A 162 -0.68 33.07 16.35
C LYS A 162 0.64 33.61 16.91
N LYS A 163 1.77 33.12 16.39
CA LYS A 163 3.17 33.46 16.70
C LYS A 163 3.47 34.88 17.23
N LYS A 164 2.91 35.91 16.61
CA LYS A 164 3.14 37.32 16.93
C LYS A 164 2.38 37.82 18.17
N SER A 165 1.54 36.98 18.76
CA SER A 165 0.65 37.36 19.86
C SER A 165 1.10 36.77 21.20
N LEU A 166 2.30 36.19 21.31
CA LEU A 166 2.82 35.61 22.56
C LEU A 166 3.03 36.65 23.67
N GLU A 167 3.10 37.94 23.35
CA GLU A 167 3.08 39.03 24.34
C GLU A 167 1.74 39.11 25.11
N ILE A 168 0.68 38.40 24.67
CA ILE A 168 -0.66 38.39 25.24
C ILE A 168 -0.87 37.19 26.19
N ILE A 169 0.08 36.25 26.28
CA ILE A 169 0.00 35.07 27.18
C ILE A 169 -0.06 35.43 28.69
N PRO A 170 0.41 36.59 29.16
CA PRO A 170 0.26 36.94 30.59
C PRO A 170 -1.17 37.10 31.12
N GLU A 171 -2.16 37.18 30.24
CA GLU A 171 -3.59 37.30 30.63
C GLU A 171 -4.41 36.01 30.42
N ILE A 172 -3.74 34.83 30.44
CA ILE A 172 -4.48 33.55 30.44
C ILE A 172 -5.34 33.52 31.71
N ALA A 173 -6.63 33.28 31.57
CA ALA A 173 -7.58 33.18 32.68
C ALA A 173 -7.08 32.18 33.74
N GLU A 174 -7.35 32.45 35.01
CA GLU A 174 -6.96 31.59 36.12
C GLU A 174 -7.49 30.16 35.89
N GLY A 175 -6.59 29.17 35.67
CA GLY A 175 -6.91 27.76 35.35
C GLY A 175 -6.69 27.34 33.90
N ALA A 176 -6.40 28.24 32.96
CA ALA A 176 -6.04 27.88 31.58
C ALA A 176 -4.53 27.69 31.42
N GLU A 177 -4.13 26.86 30.45
CA GLU A 177 -2.74 26.51 30.13
C GLU A 177 -2.45 26.79 28.65
N GLY A 178 -1.27 27.33 28.36
CA GLY A 178 -0.78 27.49 26.97
C GLY A 178 0.04 26.27 26.53
N LEU A 179 -0.31 25.69 25.39
CA LEU A 179 0.38 24.57 24.78
C LEU A 179 0.82 24.96 23.35
N LEU A 180 2.00 24.52 22.92
CA LEU A 180 2.43 24.69 21.53
C LEU A 180 1.59 23.79 20.63
N ASN A 181 1.14 24.31 19.48
CA ASN A 181 0.46 23.54 18.49
C ASN A 181 1.46 22.69 17.69
N SER A 182 1.41 21.37 17.86
CA SER A 182 2.29 20.45 17.15
C SER A 182 1.95 20.29 15.66
N GLY A 183 0.83 20.82 15.20
CA GLY A 183 0.32 20.55 13.84
C GLY A 183 -0.19 19.12 13.63
N MET A 184 -0.27 18.31 14.68
CA MET A 184 -0.82 16.95 14.63
C MET A 184 -2.27 16.92 15.09
N TYR A 185 -3.15 16.29 14.30
CA TYR A 185 -4.59 16.27 14.58
C TYR A 185 -5.20 14.89 14.36
N ILE A 186 -6.06 14.43 15.29
CA ILE A 186 -6.94 13.28 15.04
C ILE A 186 -8.38 13.77 14.91
N LEU A 187 -9.04 13.38 13.82
CA LEU A 187 -10.36 13.89 13.48
C LEU A 187 -11.15 12.88 12.63
N ARG A 188 -12.47 13.02 12.63
CA ARG A 188 -13.35 12.34 11.69
C ARG A 188 -13.43 13.16 10.40
N VAL A 189 -13.25 12.52 9.26
CA VAL A 189 -13.24 13.17 7.94
C VAL A 189 -14.47 14.04 7.70
N GLY A 190 -15.68 13.52 7.99
CA GLY A 190 -16.92 14.27 7.81
C GLY A 190 -17.03 15.53 8.66
N ASP A 191 -16.55 15.49 9.91
CA ASP A 191 -16.57 16.64 10.82
C ASP A 191 -15.61 17.73 10.33
N PHE A 192 -14.41 17.34 9.90
CA PHE A 192 -13.44 18.26 9.30
C PHE A 192 -13.97 18.90 7.99
N LEU A 193 -14.48 18.10 7.07
CA LEU A 193 -15.01 18.61 5.80
C LEU A 193 -16.22 19.55 6.02
N ASN A 194 -17.08 19.26 6.99
CA ASN A 194 -18.19 20.15 7.36
C ASN A 194 -17.70 21.46 7.95
N ARG A 195 -16.66 21.42 8.78
CA ARG A 195 -16.02 22.62 9.35
C ARG A 195 -15.35 23.45 8.25
N ALA A 196 -14.54 22.83 7.41
CA ALA A 196 -13.90 23.48 6.27
C ALA A 196 -14.91 24.14 5.31
N ARG A 197 -16.04 23.48 5.04
CA ARG A 197 -17.13 24.05 4.22
C ARG A 197 -17.76 25.29 4.84
N LYS A 198 -17.88 25.34 6.18
CA LYS A 198 -18.42 26.51 6.90
C LYS A 198 -17.41 27.67 6.91
N PHE A 199 -16.12 27.36 7.01
CA PHE A 199 -15.07 28.35 7.06
C PHE A 199 -14.80 28.99 5.69
N ASP A 200 -14.52 28.18 4.67
CA ASP A 200 -14.24 28.64 3.31
C ASP A 200 -14.92 27.74 2.27
N LEU A 201 -16.09 28.19 1.81
CA LEU A 201 -16.88 27.46 0.83
C LEU A 201 -16.17 27.36 -0.53
N LYS A 202 -15.32 28.35 -0.88
CA LYS A 202 -14.57 28.35 -2.14
C LYS A 202 -13.48 27.29 -2.08
N LEU A 203 -12.67 27.23 -1.03
CA LEU A 203 -11.65 26.22 -0.81
C LEU A 203 -12.28 24.81 -0.82
N PHE A 204 -13.36 24.61 -0.08
CA PHE A 204 -14.09 23.33 -0.06
C PHE A 204 -14.58 22.91 -1.44
N ASN A 205 -15.24 23.80 -2.19
CA ASN A 205 -15.82 23.48 -3.49
C ASN A 205 -14.74 23.22 -4.55
N THR A 206 -13.64 23.97 -4.56
CA THR A 206 -12.54 23.77 -5.51
C THR A 206 -11.80 22.45 -5.24
N CYS A 207 -11.50 22.10 -3.99
CA CYS A 207 -10.92 20.80 -3.65
C CYS A 207 -11.86 19.62 -3.99
N ARG A 208 -13.18 19.77 -3.73
CA ARG A 208 -14.19 18.77 -4.12
C ARG A 208 -14.29 18.60 -5.63
N ALA A 209 -14.22 19.70 -6.39
CA ALA A 209 -14.21 19.65 -7.85
C ALA A 209 -12.92 19.02 -8.40
N ALA A 210 -11.78 19.30 -7.77
CA ALA A 210 -10.50 18.67 -8.11
C ALA A 210 -10.58 17.14 -7.97
N LYS A 211 -11.11 16.63 -6.85
CA LYS A 211 -11.32 15.19 -6.61
C LYS A 211 -12.18 14.53 -7.69
N ARG A 212 -13.23 15.21 -8.19
CA ARG A 212 -14.11 14.64 -9.23
C ARG A 212 -13.43 14.45 -10.59
N LYS A 213 -12.36 15.21 -10.86
CA LYS A 213 -11.59 15.14 -12.11
C LYS A 213 -10.51 14.05 -12.09
N VAL A 214 -10.31 13.38 -10.96
CA VAL A 214 -9.26 12.36 -10.78
C VAL A 214 -9.89 11.05 -10.36
N PRO A 215 -9.55 9.91 -11.00
CA PRO A 215 -10.01 8.59 -10.58
C PRO A 215 -9.55 8.30 -9.14
N ALA A 216 -10.48 7.83 -8.31
CA ALA A 216 -10.27 7.58 -6.87
C ALA A 216 -9.25 6.47 -6.55
N ILE A 217 -8.73 5.77 -7.56
CA ILE A 217 -8.12 4.44 -7.42
C ILE A 217 -6.65 4.40 -7.88
N ARG A 218 -6.00 5.54 -7.98
CA ARG A 218 -4.56 5.57 -8.29
C ARG A 218 -3.72 5.62 -7.01
N ARG A 219 -2.62 4.86 -6.98
CA ARG A 219 -1.59 4.98 -5.93
C ARG A 219 -0.98 6.38 -5.89
N SER A 220 -0.83 7.02 -7.05
CA SER A 220 -0.38 8.40 -7.19
C SER A 220 -1.47 9.24 -7.84
N ILE A 221 -2.00 10.18 -7.09
CA ILE A 221 -3.05 11.11 -7.50
C ILE A 221 -2.40 12.43 -7.89
N ARG A 222 -2.58 12.82 -9.15
CA ARG A 222 -2.07 14.09 -9.71
C ARG A 222 -3.21 14.99 -10.07
N PHE A 223 -3.04 16.27 -9.80
CA PHE A 223 -3.95 17.31 -10.25
C PHE A 223 -3.28 18.13 -11.35
N SER A 224 -4.03 18.48 -12.38
CA SER A 224 -3.48 19.39 -13.41
C SER A 224 -3.20 20.78 -12.83
N GLU A 225 -2.26 21.50 -13.40
CA GLU A 225 -1.91 22.86 -12.97
C GLU A 225 -3.12 23.80 -12.98
N ALA A 226 -3.98 23.68 -14.00
CA ALA A 226 -5.22 24.45 -14.07
C ALA A 226 -6.15 24.20 -12.87
N VAL A 227 -6.27 22.94 -12.42
CA VAL A 227 -7.07 22.58 -11.25
C VAL A 227 -6.46 23.14 -9.97
N MET A 228 -5.14 23.01 -9.80
CA MET A 228 -4.45 23.51 -8.60
C MET A 228 -4.45 25.03 -8.53
N ARG A 229 -4.41 25.74 -9.67
CA ARG A 229 -4.44 27.20 -9.71
C ARG A 229 -5.70 27.78 -9.08
N ASP A 230 -6.85 27.12 -9.26
CA ASP A 230 -8.15 27.56 -8.76
C ASP A 230 -8.33 27.34 -7.26
N ILE A 231 -7.51 26.48 -6.62
CA ILE A 231 -7.58 26.21 -5.19
C ILE A 231 -6.98 27.37 -4.40
N PRO A 232 -7.73 27.99 -3.47
CA PRO A 232 -7.21 29.00 -2.57
C PRO A 232 -6.12 28.45 -1.63
N THR A 233 -5.19 29.31 -1.23
CA THR A 233 -4.19 28.98 -0.20
C THR A 233 -4.82 29.16 1.18
N GLY A 234 -4.57 28.19 2.10
CA GLY A 234 -5.07 28.27 3.47
C GLY A 234 -4.31 27.33 4.40
N SER A 235 -4.29 27.66 5.69
CA SER A 235 -3.69 26.81 6.71
C SER A 235 -4.73 25.94 7.43
N MET A 236 -4.30 24.78 7.95
CA MET A 236 -5.14 23.89 8.75
C MET A 236 -5.61 24.59 10.03
N GLU A 237 -4.75 25.39 10.64
CA GLU A 237 -5.01 26.15 11.84
C GLU A 237 -6.17 27.12 11.62
N GLU A 238 -6.21 27.83 10.50
CA GLU A 238 -7.32 28.72 10.16
C GLU A 238 -8.65 27.98 10.03
N VAL A 239 -8.64 26.79 9.42
CA VAL A 239 -9.84 25.94 9.29
C VAL A 239 -10.27 25.36 10.63
N VAL A 240 -9.35 24.91 11.46
CA VAL A 240 -9.65 24.26 12.73
C VAL A 240 -10.10 25.26 13.77
N PHE A 241 -9.35 26.34 13.98
CA PHE A 241 -9.53 27.26 15.11
C PHE A 241 -10.45 28.46 14.83
N HIS A 242 -11.05 28.58 13.63
CA HIS A 242 -12.05 29.64 13.38
C HIS A 242 -13.30 29.50 14.26
N CYS A 243 -13.55 28.31 14.81
CA CYS A 243 -14.65 28.02 15.72
C CYS A 243 -14.17 27.03 16.77
N ILE A 244 -14.32 27.36 18.05
CA ILE A 244 -13.83 26.57 19.19
C ILE A 244 -14.72 25.34 19.49
N ASP A 245 -15.95 25.30 18.99
CA ASP A 245 -16.89 24.20 19.23
C ASP A 245 -16.30 22.83 18.81
N LYS A 246 -16.42 21.85 19.70
CA LYS A 246 -15.91 20.48 19.50
C LYS A 246 -14.40 20.39 19.19
N LEU A 247 -13.62 21.27 19.80
CA LEU A 247 -12.16 21.18 19.77
C LEU A 247 -11.64 20.67 21.11
N LYS A 248 -10.75 19.69 21.06
CA LYS A 248 -10.07 19.13 22.22
C LYS A 248 -8.56 19.14 22.00
N VAL A 249 -7.81 19.17 23.08
CA VAL A 249 -6.35 18.98 23.08
C VAL A 249 -5.97 17.85 24.01
N VAL A 250 -5.06 16.98 23.53
CA VAL A 250 -4.37 16.00 24.38
C VAL A 250 -2.96 16.50 24.59
N LYS A 251 -2.56 16.60 25.85
CA LYS A 251 -1.21 17.06 26.24
C LYS A 251 -0.20 15.96 25.93
N ALA A 252 0.84 16.32 25.19
CA ALA A 252 1.92 15.41 24.87
C ALA A 252 2.90 15.30 26.05
N GLU A 253 3.15 14.10 26.50
CA GLU A 253 4.15 13.74 27.53
C GLU A 253 5.41 13.10 26.90
N PHE A 254 5.60 13.30 25.59
CA PHE A 254 6.75 12.84 24.81
C PHE A 254 7.59 14.02 24.36
N GLU A 255 8.86 13.77 24.09
CA GLU A 255 9.75 14.76 23.49
C GLU A 255 9.36 14.99 22.02
N TRP A 256 9.17 16.26 21.66
CA TRP A 256 8.79 16.67 20.31
C TRP A 256 9.71 17.78 19.83
N LYS A 257 10.18 17.65 18.60
CA LYS A 257 11.05 18.62 17.95
C LYS A 257 10.71 18.77 16.47
N ASP A 258 10.45 19.99 16.05
CA ASP A 258 10.43 20.38 14.64
C ASP A 258 11.84 20.79 14.23
N ILE A 259 12.41 20.10 13.26
CA ILE A 259 13.75 20.41 12.76
C ILE A 259 13.70 21.65 11.85
N GLY A 260 13.81 22.81 12.45
CA GLY A 260 13.73 24.10 11.77
C GLY A 260 15.08 24.73 11.41
N THR A 261 16.14 24.37 12.13
CA THR A 261 17.49 24.95 11.95
C THR A 261 18.57 23.88 12.03
N VAL A 262 19.79 24.28 11.66
CA VAL A 262 20.96 23.42 11.70
C VAL A 262 21.32 22.99 13.12
N ASP A 263 21.10 23.85 14.12
CA ASP A 263 21.34 23.49 15.52
C ASP A 263 20.47 22.36 16.02
N ASP A 264 19.25 22.22 15.48
CA ASP A 264 18.34 21.10 15.80
C ASP A 264 18.89 19.76 15.31
N VAL A 265 19.72 19.77 14.26
CA VAL A 265 20.33 18.57 13.65
C VAL A 265 21.51 18.07 14.48
N ASP A 266 22.29 18.95 15.15
CA ASP A 266 23.46 18.55 15.96
C ASP A 266 23.09 17.59 17.09
N GLU A 267 21.91 17.80 17.69
CA GLU A 267 21.41 16.94 18.76
C GLU A 267 21.06 15.51 18.30
N LEU A 268 20.93 15.27 16.99
CA LEU A 268 20.55 13.96 16.45
C LEU A 268 21.70 12.97 16.33
N ASN A 269 22.95 13.40 16.44
CA ASN A 269 24.20 12.58 16.43
C ASN A 269 24.32 11.50 15.32
N THR A 270 23.45 11.48 14.31
CA THR A 270 23.30 10.34 13.39
C THR A 270 23.63 10.64 11.92
N ILE A 271 23.76 11.94 11.58
CA ILE A 271 24.05 12.36 10.19
C ILE A 271 25.54 12.75 10.04
N THR A 272 26.29 12.70 11.13
CA THR A 272 27.61 13.31 11.17
C THR A 272 28.70 12.25 11.26
N HIS A 273 29.75 12.40 10.44
CA HIS A 273 31.03 11.73 10.61
C HIS A 273 31.81 12.42 11.74
N SER A 274 31.32 12.27 12.98
CA SER A 274 31.90 12.92 14.16
C SER A 274 33.33 12.47 14.43
N GLU A 275 33.74 11.29 13.97
CA GLU A 275 35.09 10.76 14.00
C GLU A 275 36.06 11.57 13.13
N LEU A 276 35.55 12.32 12.15
CA LEU A 276 36.33 13.22 11.28
C LEU A 276 36.20 14.69 11.69
N VAL A 277 35.89 14.96 12.98
CA VAL A 277 35.80 16.31 13.54
C VAL A 277 36.73 16.47 14.71
N ILE A 278 37.61 17.50 14.66
CA ILE A 278 38.47 17.91 15.76
C ILE A 278 38.04 19.30 16.22
N LYS A 279 37.67 19.42 17.48
CA LYS A 279 37.41 20.72 18.13
C LYS A 279 38.54 21.01 19.14
N ASN A 280 39.19 22.15 18.99
CA ASN A 280 40.25 22.59 19.90
C ASN A 280 39.94 23.99 20.38
N ASN A 281 39.91 24.21 21.73
CA ASN A 281 39.58 25.49 22.34
C ASN A 281 38.32 26.15 21.82
N CYS A 282 37.23 25.36 21.72
CA CYS A 282 35.94 25.78 21.17
C CYS A 282 34.87 25.88 22.26
N ASP A 283 34.10 26.95 22.25
CA ASP A 283 32.97 27.17 23.14
C ASP A 283 31.67 27.34 22.35
N ASN A 284 30.65 26.53 22.67
CA ASN A 284 29.36 26.52 21.99
C ASN A 284 29.45 26.42 20.42
N VAL A 285 30.31 25.53 19.92
CA VAL A 285 30.53 25.31 18.49
C VAL A 285 29.89 24.02 18.04
N THR A 286 28.95 24.13 17.10
CA THR A 286 28.31 23.01 16.38
C THR A 286 29.08 22.73 15.10
N VAL A 287 29.51 21.49 14.88
CA VAL A 287 30.12 21.06 13.63
C VAL A 287 29.39 19.82 13.11
N ILE A 288 28.68 19.97 12.01
CA ILE A 288 28.01 18.90 11.30
C ILE A 288 28.85 18.55 10.06
N ASN A 289 29.54 17.41 10.11
CA ASN A 289 30.32 16.92 9.00
C ASN A 289 29.60 15.75 8.34
N ASN A 290 28.95 16.00 7.20
CA ASN A 290 28.23 15.00 6.42
C ASN A 290 29.04 14.48 5.22
N ALA A 291 30.30 14.90 5.09
CA ALA A 291 31.20 14.42 4.05
C ALA A 291 31.99 13.19 4.52
N GLU A 292 32.00 12.11 3.71
CA GLU A 292 32.63 10.82 4.06
C GLU A 292 34.15 10.89 4.23
N ARG A 293 34.83 11.83 3.57
CA ARG A 293 36.29 11.91 3.50
C ARG A 293 36.87 13.29 3.82
N HIS A 294 36.08 14.17 4.48
CA HIS A 294 36.58 15.49 4.89
C HIS A 294 36.87 15.50 6.40
N LEU A 295 38.11 15.80 6.78
CA LEU A 295 38.47 16.12 8.15
C LEU A 295 38.19 17.59 8.41
N VAL A 296 37.32 17.89 9.38
CA VAL A 296 37.00 19.25 9.81
C VAL A 296 37.71 19.54 11.13
N ILE A 297 38.50 20.62 11.17
CA ILE A 297 39.15 21.07 12.37
C ILE A 297 38.63 22.45 12.72
N ALA A 298 37.96 22.57 13.84
CA ALA A 298 37.54 23.85 14.45
C ALA A 298 38.48 24.22 15.58
N ASN A 299 39.12 25.39 15.50
CA ASN A 299 40.10 25.82 16.47
C ASN A 299 39.85 27.26 16.93
N ASP A 300 39.78 27.47 18.25
CA ASP A 300 39.62 28.76 18.89
C ASP A 300 38.40 29.55 18.42
N LEU A 301 37.22 28.86 18.38
CA LEU A 301 35.95 29.41 17.90
C LEU A 301 34.90 29.43 19.01
N SER A 302 33.99 30.42 18.95
CA SER A 302 32.88 30.53 19.90
C SER A 302 31.57 30.90 19.20
N ASN A 303 30.45 30.26 19.60
CA ASN A 303 29.10 30.52 19.09
C ASN A 303 28.96 30.38 17.57
N ILE A 304 29.60 29.40 16.98
CA ILE A 304 29.65 29.14 15.53
C ILE A 304 28.95 27.82 15.18
N VAL A 305 28.29 27.81 14.05
CA VAL A 305 27.86 26.59 13.38
C VAL A 305 28.65 26.39 12.10
N VAL A 306 29.15 25.17 11.90
CA VAL A 306 29.82 24.72 10.68
C VAL A 306 29.08 23.52 10.14
N VAL A 307 28.66 23.59 8.88
CA VAL A 307 28.07 22.44 8.16
C VAL A 307 28.92 22.15 6.95
N ASN A 308 29.47 20.96 6.90
CA ASN A 308 30.30 20.48 5.80
C ASN A 308 29.60 19.33 5.08
N THR A 309 29.44 19.46 3.78
CA THR A 309 28.99 18.39 2.86
C THR A 309 30.06 18.17 1.79
N GLU A 310 29.87 17.19 0.92
CA GLU A 310 30.84 16.89 -0.15
C GLU A 310 30.99 18.03 -1.18
N ASP A 311 30.00 18.91 -1.30
CA ASP A 311 29.92 19.95 -2.35
C ASP A 311 29.81 21.38 -1.81
N ALA A 312 29.59 21.56 -0.50
CA ALA A 312 29.42 22.89 0.08
C ALA A 312 29.81 22.94 1.58
N VAL A 313 30.28 24.09 2.00
CA VAL A 313 30.52 24.38 3.43
C VAL A 313 29.75 25.63 3.83
N TYR A 314 29.01 25.56 4.92
CA TYR A 314 28.33 26.69 5.52
C TYR A 314 28.93 26.99 6.90
N VAL A 315 29.29 28.23 7.11
CA VAL A 315 29.81 28.72 8.40
C VAL A 315 29.05 29.98 8.81
N SER A 316 28.45 29.99 9.98
CA SER A 316 27.69 31.12 10.50
C SER A 316 27.83 31.26 12.02
N SER A 317 27.58 32.45 12.54
CA SER A 317 27.26 32.54 13.97
C SER A 317 25.89 31.89 14.23
N LYS A 318 25.72 31.26 15.40
CA LYS A 318 24.45 30.61 15.78
C LYS A 318 23.26 31.55 15.73
N SER A 319 23.45 32.82 16.11
CA SER A 319 22.41 33.87 16.11
C SER A 319 21.91 34.24 14.69
N HIS A 320 22.64 33.91 13.66
CA HIS A 320 22.34 34.27 12.24
C HIS A 320 22.27 33.04 11.32
N SER A 321 22.14 31.84 11.90
CA SER A 321 22.05 30.60 11.10
C SER A 321 20.79 30.53 10.22
N GLU A 322 19.74 31.25 10.57
CA GLU A 322 18.50 31.33 9.77
C GLU A 322 18.58 32.25 8.55
N ASP A 323 19.59 33.13 8.47
CA ASP A 323 19.77 34.06 7.36
C ASP A 323 20.06 33.33 6.04
N ILE A 324 20.44 32.06 6.10
CA ILE A 324 20.77 31.24 4.94
C ILE A 324 19.64 31.27 3.86
N LYS A 325 18.38 31.30 4.27
CA LYS A 325 17.24 31.37 3.35
C LYS A 325 17.25 32.63 2.47
N GLN A 326 17.60 33.77 3.07
CA GLN A 326 17.71 35.03 2.36
C GLN A 326 18.96 35.05 1.48
N ILE A 327 20.09 34.56 2.00
CA ILE A 327 21.35 34.44 1.25
C ILE A 327 21.17 33.61 -0.02
N MET A 328 20.50 32.44 0.10
CA MET A 328 20.20 31.61 -1.06
C MET A 328 19.32 32.33 -2.09
N LYS A 329 18.27 32.98 -1.63
CA LYS A 329 17.33 33.72 -2.49
C LYS A 329 18.03 34.83 -3.27
N ASP A 330 18.95 35.56 -2.63
CA ASP A 330 19.66 36.67 -3.23
C ASP A 330 20.77 36.24 -4.20
N ASN A 331 21.15 34.95 -4.18
CA ASN A 331 22.24 34.40 -4.96
C ASN A 331 21.84 33.24 -5.88
N VAL A 332 20.54 32.89 -5.97
CA VAL A 332 20.08 31.70 -6.71
C VAL A 332 20.48 31.73 -8.18
N ASP A 333 20.39 32.87 -8.86
CA ASP A 333 20.72 33.00 -10.27
C ASP A 333 22.18 32.64 -10.61
N LYS A 334 23.09 32.78 -9.60
CA LYS A 334 24.52 32.52 -9.80
C LYS A 334 24.95 31.14 -9.35
N TYR A 335 24.25 30.58 -8.35
CA TYR A 335 24.65 29.35 -7.66
C TYR A 335 23.52 28.34 -7.58
N GLU A 336 22.57 28.36 -8.53
CA GLU A 336 21.40 27.47 -8.59
C GLU A 336 21.80 25.99 -8.40
N GLU A 337 22.90 25.56 -9.05
CA GLU A 337 23.38 24.20 -8.98
C GLU A 337 23.67 23.75 -7.54
N TYR A 338 24.25 24.62 -6.71
CA TYR A 338 24.57 24.31 -5.31
C TYR A 338 23.38 24.45 -4.37
N PHE A 339 22.38 25.23 -4.72
CA PHE A 339 21.20 25.44 -3.88
C PHE A 339 20.11 24.43 -4.16
N ASP A 340 19.90 24.07 -5.41
CA ASP A 340 18.77 23.30 -5.85
C ASP A 340 19.05 21.78 -5.90
N PHE A 341 20.30 21.36 -6.19
CA PHE A 341 20.64 19.99 -6.48
C PHE A 341 21.51 19.35 -5.39
N ASN A 342 21.05 18.21 -4.89
CA ASN A 342 21.87 17.29 -4.12
C ASN A 342 22.57 16.31 -5.06
N ARG A 343 23.73 15.80 -4.66
CA ARG A 343 24.44 14.74 -5.39
C ARG A 343 23.58 13.49 -5.64
N LEU A 344 22.64 13.21 -4.74
CA LEU A 344 21.64 12.15 -4.87
C LEU A 344 20.45 12.63 -5.69
N SER A 345 20.13 11.92 -6.76
CA SER A 345 18.94 12.16 -7.58
C SER A 345 18.12 10.87 -7.72
N TYR A 346 16.90 10.88 -7.21
CA TYR A 346 15.98 9.75 -7.29
C TYR A 346 15.24 9.75 -8.63
N ARG A 347 15.25 8.60 -9.31
CA ARG A 347 14.52 8.32 -10.54
C ARG A 347 13.48 7.23 -10.29
N GLU A 348 12.55 7.01 -11.21
CA GLU A 348 11.56 5.92 -11.08
C GLU A 348 12.23 4.56 -10.96
N TRP A 349 13.29 4.35 -11.70
CA TRP A 349 14.01 3.09 -11.82
C TRP A 349 15.18 2.94 -10.83
N GLY A 350 15.59 3.99 -10.11
CA GLY A 350 16.76 3.89 -9.23
C GLY A 350 17.25 5.21 -8.66
N ILE A 351 18.54 5.26 -8.38
CA ILE A 351 19.22 6.42 -7.79
C ILE A 351 20.48 6.73 -8.61
N HIS A 352 20.68 7.99 -8.92
CA HIS A 352 21.97 8.54 -9.34
C HIS A 352 22.66 9.22 -8.18
N GLU A 353 23.92 8.92 -7.98
CA GLU A 353 24.81 9.62 -7.07
C GLU A 353 25.98 10.20 -7.85
N LEU A 354 26.09 11.53 -7.92
CA LEU A 354 27.19 12.20 -8.58
C LEU A 354 28.44 12.12 -7.68
N LEU A 355 29.48 11.42 -8.12
CA LEU A 355 30.73 11.24 -7.37
C LEU A 355 31.72 12.35 -7.66
N THR A 356 31.86 12.73 -8.94
CA THR A 356 32.69 13.85 -9.36
C THR A 356 32.19 14.44 -10.70
N TYR A 357 32.47 15.72 -10.92
CA TYR A 357 32.06 16.44 -12.11
C TYR A 357 33.15 17.40 -12.59
N SER A 358 33.27 17.50 -13.90
CA SER A 358 34.07 18.50 -14.61
C SER A 358 33.34 18.85 -15.92
N GLU A 359 33.73 19.94 -16.58
CA GLU A 359 33.13 20.32 -17.87
C GLU A 359 33.21 19.18 -18.93
N LYS A 360 34.25 18.34 -18.87
CA LYS A 360 34.51 17.31 -19.87
C LYS A 360 34.30 15.88 -19.38
N TYR A 361 34.05 15.66 -18.09
CA TYR A 361 33.76 14.33 -17.57
C TYR A 361 32.89 14.38 -16.31
N SER A 362 32.17 13.32 -16.07
CA SER A 362 31.51 13.05 -14.78
C SER A 362 31.62 11.57 -14.41
N VAL A 363 31.58 11.32 -13.12
CA VAL A 363 31.48 9.95 -12.57
C VAL A 363 30.24 9.87 -11.69
N LYS A 364 29.39 8.89 -11.98
CA LYS A 364 28.17 8.64 -11.21
C LYS A 364 28.13 7.21 -10.72
N LYS A 365 27.63 7.00 -9.53
CA LYS A 365 27.16 5.70 -9.06
C LYS A 365 25.67 5.60 -9.34
N ILE A 366 25.28 4.57 -10.06
CA ILE A 366 23.90 4.32 -10.46
C ILE A 366 23.42 3.05 -9.78
N THR A 367 22.34 3.16 -9.03
CA THR A 367 21.66 2.01 -8.43
C THR A 367 20.33 1.79 -9.15
N VAL A 368 20.17 0.63 -9.80
CA VAL A 368 18.91 0.23 -10.45
C VAL A 368 18.17 -0.73 -9.53
N PHE A 369 16.95 -0.36 -9.16
CA PHE A 369 16.14 -1.15 -8.25
C PHE A 369 15.63 -2.46 -8.88
N PRO A 370 15.33 -3.50 -8.09
CA PRO A 370 14.76 -4.76 -8.55
C PRO A 370 13.57 -4.59 -9.50
N GLY A 371 13.58 -5.28 -10.64
CA GLY A 371 12.51 -5.24 -11.63
C GLY A 371 12.37 -3.93 -12.40
N MET A 372 13.30 -2.98 -12.25
CA MET A 372 13.21 -1.67 -12.88
C MET A 372 14.17 -1.54 -14.08
N SER A 373 13.84 -0.60 -14.98
CA SER A 373 14.62 -0.32 -16.17
C SER A 373 14.71 1.18 -16.44
N MET A 374 15.87 1.62 -16.87
CA MET A 374 16.09 2.94 -17.44
C MET A 374 15.41 3.04 -18.82
N ASN A 375 14.94 4.22 -19.23
CA ASN A 375 14.41 4.40 -20.58
C ASN A 375 15.52 4.33 -21.62
N LEU A 376 15.19 3.83 -22.82
CA LEU A 376 16.12 3.85 -23.94
C LEU A 376 16.48 5.28 -24.31
N HIS A 377 17.77 5.58 -24.40
CA HIS A 377 18.26 6.93 -24.74
C HIS A 377 19.60 6.86 -25.44
N GLN A 378 20.07 8.01 -25.92
CA GLN A 378 21.40 8.19 -26.50
C GLN A 378 21.94 9.57 -26.12
N HIS A 379 23.26 9.74 -26.30
CA HIS A 379 23.97 11.00 -26.10
C HIS A 379 24.66 11.42 -27.39
N GLU A 380 24.60 12.71 -27.71
CA GLU A 380 25.18 13.28 -28.94
C GLU A 380 26.55 13.88 -28.70
N MET A 381 26.90 14.23 -27.46
CA MET A 381 28.10 14.98 -27.13
C MET A 381 29.03 14.24 -26.14
N ARG A 382 28.62 13.09 -25.60
CA ARG A 382 29.42 12.30 -24.66
C ARG A 382 29.35 10.81 -24.97
N SER A 383 30.43 10.12 -24.63
CA SER A 383 30.50 8.66 -24.51
C SER A 383 30.42 8.26 -23.04
N GLU A 384 30.02 7.02 -22.78
CA GLU A 384 29.92 6.51 -21.43
C GLU A 384 30.67 5.16 -21.28
N HIS A 385 31.16 4.91 -20.09
CA HIS A 385 31.75 3.62 -19.71
C HIS A 385 31.07 3.16 -18.44
N TRP A 386 30.38 2.03 -18.49
CA TRP A 386 29.67 1.44 -17.37
C TRP A 386 30.39 0.23 -16.83
N ALA A 387 30.67 0.19 -15.53
CA ALA A 387 31.27 -0.95 -14.84
C ALA A 387 30.29 -1.47 -13.76
N VAL A 388 29.95 -2.75 -13.80
CA VAL A 388 29.05 -3.39 -12.83
C VAL A 388 29.80 -3.67 -11.54
N VAL A 389 29.35 -3.05 -10.44
CA VAL A 389 29.94 -3.20 -9.09
C VAL A 389 29.21 -4.28 -8.30
N GLU A 390 27.86 -4.31 -8.40
CA GLU A 390 27.01 -5.28 -7.70
C GLU A 390 25.86 -5.74 -8.59
N GLY A 391 25.44 -6.99 -8.41
CA GLY A 391 24.30 -7.59 -9.11
C GLY A 391 24.60 -7.99 -10.54
N THR A 392 23.55 -8.18 -11.33
CA THR A 392 23.59 -8.50 -12.77
C THR A 392 22.76 -7.50 -13.53
N ALA A 393 23.42 -6.74 -14.40
CA ALA A 393 22.81 -5.68 -15.21
C ALA A 393 22.45 -6.22 -16.60
N THR A 394 21.17 -6.19 -16.97
CA THR A 394 20.75 -6.43 -18.36
C THR A 394 20.89 -5.13 -19.15
N ILE A 395 21.89 -5.03 -20.01
CA ILE A 395 22.20 -3.83 -20.79
C ILE A 395 21.82 -4.05 -22.25
N THR A 396 21.07 -3.10 -22.81
CA THR A 396 20.73 -3.05 -24.24
C THR A 396 21.57 -1.97 -24.92
N LEU A 397 22.25 -2.34 -25.99
CA LEU A 397 23.02 -1.45 -26.86
C LEU A 397 22.50 -1.58 -28.27
N ASN A 398 21.91 -0.51 -28.82
CA ASN A 398 21.20 -0.50 -30.09
C ASN A 398 20.12 -1.59 -30.14
N GLN A 399 20.38 -2.74 -30.77
CA GLN A 399 19.46 -3.87 -30.90
C GLN A 399 19.89 -5.11 -30.11
N GLU A 400 21.08 -5.08 -29.51
CA GLU A 400 21.64 -6.20 -28.78
C GLU A 400 21.42 -6.04 -27.27
N THR A 401 20.92 -7.07 -26.62
CA THR A 401 20.73 -7.10 -25.17
C THR A 401 21.56 -8.23 -24.57
N ARG A 402 22.36 -7.91 -23.56
CA ARG A 402 23.21 -8.86 -22.86
C ARG A 402 23.20 -8.59 -21.34
N ASP A 403 23.38 -9.66 -20.56
CA ASP A 403 23.62 -9.57 -19.13
C ASP A 403 25.13 -9.33 -18.86
N TYR A 404 25.40 -8.39 -17.97
CA TYR A 404 26.71 -8.04 -17.45
C TYR A 404 26.73 -8.31 -15.96
N HIS A 405 27.70 -9.11 -15.55
CA HIS A 405 27.89 -9.52 -14.16
C HIS A 405 28.88 -8.61 -13.43
N LYS A 406 28.92 -8.75 -12.11
CA LYS A 406 29.91 -8.06 -11.27
C LYS A 406 31.32 -8.17 -11.85
N PHE A 407 32.04 -7.02 -11.94
CA PHE A 407 33.36 -6.82 -12.52
C PHE A 407 33.41 -6.79 -14.06
N GLU A 408 32.29 -6.94 -14.75
CA GLU A 408 32.23 -6.69 -16.18
C GLU A 408 31.97 -5.22 -16.47
N SER A 409 32.39 -4.74 -17.63
CA SER A 409 32.18 -3.36 -18.05
C SER A 409 31.88 -3.27 -19.55
N VAL A 410 31.30 -2.15 -19.94
CA VAL A 410 30.92 -1.87 -21.33
C VAL A 410 31.16 -0.41 -21.67
N PHE A 411 31.65 -0.18 -22.88
CA PHE A 411 31.83 1.15 -23.45
C PHE A 411 30.70 1.48 -24.41
N LEU A 412 30.13 2.68 -24.25
CA LEU A 412 29.02 3.22 -25.01
C LEU A 412 29.50 4.44 -25.80
N PRO A 413 29.83 4.30 -27.09
CA PRO A 413 30.23 5.43 -27.95
C PRO A 413 29.12 6.47 -28.07
N VAL A 414 29.48 7.70 -28.42
CA VAL A 414 28.55 8.77 -28.80
C VAL A 414 27.55 8.23 -29.82
N GLY A 415 26.26 8.57 -29.65
CA GLY A 415 25.16 8.16 -30.53
C GLY A 415 24.67 6.72 -30.32
N THR A 416 25.26 5.94 -29.41
CA THR A 416 24.78 4.59 -29.09
C THR A 416 23.47 4.66 -28.33
N LYS A 417 22.43 4.01 -28.84
CA LYS A 417 21.16 3.83 -28.12
C LYS A 417 21.35 2.79 -27.03
N HIS A 418 21.03 3.16 -25.80
CA HIS A 418 21.30 2.26 -24.67
C HIS A 418 20.28 2.40 -23.54
N LYS A 419 20.12 1.31 -22.80
CA LYS A 419 19.38 1.25 -21.53
C LYS A 419 19.94 0.16 -20.62
N ILE A 420 19.68 0.29 -19.33
CA ILE A 420 19.95 -0.74 -18.32
C ILE A 420 18.65 -1.18 -17.66
N ALA A 421 18.50 -2.47 -17.45
CA ALA A 421 17.41 -3.07 -16.69
C ALA A 421 17.96 -3.99 -15.60
N ASN A 422 17.30 -4.02 -14.48
CA ASN A 422 17.52 -4.97 -13.40
C ASN A 422 16.39 -6.00 -13.39
N LYS A 423 16.67 -7.22 -13.86
CA LYS A 423 15.72 -8.34 -13.88
C LYS A 423 15.79 -9.21 -12.62
N THR A 424 16.64 -8.84 -11.66
CA THR A 424 16.87 -9.60 -10.42
C THR A 424 16.06 -9.04 -9.26
N ASP A 425 16.10 -9.70 -8.12
CA ASP A 425 15.46 -9.32 -6.86
C ASP A 425 16.34 -8.47 -5.94
N GLN A 426 17.61 -8.23 -6.34
CA GLN A 426 18.55 -7.38 -5.62
C GLN A 426 18.88 -6.11 -6.41
N ASN A 427 19.44 -5.10 -5.76
CA ASN A 427 19.90 -3.90 -6.45
C ASN A 427 21.04 -4.24 -7.42
N VAL A 428 21.05 -3.57 -8.56
CA VAL A 428 22.20 -3.52 -9.47
C VAL A 428 22.90 -2.19 -9.27
N VAL A 429 24.21 -2.23 -9.03
CA VAL A 429 25.03 -1.02 -8.86
C VAL A 429 26.07 -0.97 -9.97
N ILE A 430 26.10 0.15 -10.69
CA ILE A 430 27.14 0.44 -11.69
C ILE A 430 27.85 1.75 -11.38
N ILE A 431 29.10 1.86 -11.83
CA ILE A 431 29.81 3.11 -11.95
C ILE A 431 29.79 3.52 -13.42
N GLU A 432 29.25 4.70 -13.68
CA GLU A 432 29.22 5.36 -14.98
C GLU A 432 30.31 6.42 -15.02
N VAL A 433 31.15 6.36 -16.04
CA VAL A 433 32.10 7.42 -16.39
C VAL A 433 31.67 8.01 -17.72
N SER A 434 31.19 9.26 -17.71
CA SER A 434 30.84 10.01 -18.92
C SER A 434 32.00 10.91 -19.32
N ILE A 435 32.37 10.92 -20.61
CA ILE A 435 33.45 11.77 -21.17
C ILE A 435 32.95 12.39 -22.47
N GLY A 436 33.08 13.72 -22.61
CA GLY A 436 32.61 14.41 -23.81
C GLY A 436 32.98 15.89 -23.88
N GLU A 437 32.59 16.53 -24.94
CA GLU A 437 32.79 17.97 -25.13
C GLU A 437 31.91 18.82 -24.18
N LYS A 438 30.77 18.26 -23.76
CA LYS A 438 29.86 18.88 -22.80
C LYS A 438 29.16 17.78 -22.00
N ILE A 439 29.23 17.85 -20.70
CA ILE A 439 28.50 16.98 -19.79
C ILE A 439 27.25 17.72 -19.29
N SER A 440 26.08 17.35 -19.80
CA SER A 440 24.81 17.96 -19.45
C SER A 440 23.67 16.97 -19.58
N GLU A 441 22.67 17.05 -18.72
CA GLU A 441 21.43 16.27 -18.85
C GLU A 441 20.67 16.64 -20.15
N SER A 442 20.87 17.85 -20.68
CA SER A 442 20.28 18.29 -21.96
C SER A 442 20.86 17.56 -23.18
N ASP A 443 21.98 16.84 -23.05
CA ASP A 443 22.56 15.98 -24.08
C ASP A 443 21.85 14.61 -24.17
N THR A 444 20.91 14.33 -23.28
CA THR A 444 20.17 13.06 -23.27
C THR A 444 18.99 13.10 -24.22
N VAL A 445 19.07 12.40 -25.34
CA VAL A 445 17.97 12.21 -26.28
C VAL A 445 17.22 10.94 -25.92
N LYS A 446 16.06 11.09 -25.33
CA LYS A 446 15.17 9.96 -25.01
C LYS A 446 14.56 9.41 -26.29
N ILE A 447 14.65 8.08 -26.44
CA ILE A 447 14.09 7.37 -27.57
C ILE A 447 12.82 6.70 -27.09
N TYR A 448 11.69 7.27 -27.48
CA TYR A 448 10.38 6.72 -27.19
C TYR A 448 10.09 5.66 -28.25
N ASN A 449 10.19 4.38 -27.89
CA ASN A 449 9.47 3.36 -28.61
C ASN A 449 8.01 3.42 -28.14
N ASP A 450 7.05 3.04 -28.98
CA ASP A 450 5.63 2.98 -28.58
C ASP A 450 5.40 2.09 -27.34
N GLU A 451 6.35 1.20 -27.03
CA GLU A 451 6.41 0.39 -25.81
C GLU A 451 6.89 1.12 -24.56
N ASP A 452 7.64 2.23 -24.69
CA ASP A 452 8.23 3.00 -23.59
C ASP A 452 7.52 4.34 -23.32
N SER A 453 6.34 4.59 -23.89
CA SER A 453 5.61 5.85 -23.72
C SER A 453 5.14 6.01 -22.27
N GLU A 454 5.87 6.80 -21.51
CA GLU A 454 5.79 7.03 -20.06
C GLU A 454 4.45 7.57 -19.57
N PHE A 455 3.54 8.00 -20.45
CA PHE A 455 2.33 8.73 -20.07
C PHE A 455 1.09 8.52 -20.93
N ASN A 456 1.06 7.54 -21.80
CA ASN A 456 -0.23 7.03 -22.19
C ASN A 456 -0.56 5.88 -21.24
N TYR A 457 -1.28 6.18 -20.15
CA TYR A 457 -2.25 5.25 -19.63
C TYR A 457 -3.33 5.04 -20.70
N VAL A 458 -2.94 4.56 -21.85
CA VAL A 458 -3.79 3.65 -22.58
C VAL A 458 -3.91 2.49 -21.62
N ILE A 459 -5.09 2.33 -21.07
CA ILE A 459 -5.50 1.12 -20.39
C ILE A 459 -5.03 0.01 -21.33
N ASP A 460 -3.95 -0.70 -20.95
CA ASP A 460 -3.50 -1.84 -21.71
C ASP A 460 -4.52 -2.97 -21.46
N THR A 461 -5.62 -2.87 -22.17
CA THR A 461 -6.65 -3.88 -22.26
C THR A 461 -6.24 -4.99 -23.23
N THR A 462 -4.99 -5.00 -23.70
CA THR A 462 -4.53 -5.88 -24.76
C THR A 462 -4.37 -7.32 -24.30
N ASN A 463 -3.96 -7.59 -23.05
CA ASN A 463 -4.04 -8.94 -22.51
C ASN A 463 -5.25 -9.08 -21.56
N PRO A 464 -6.34 -9.72 -21.99
CA PRO A 464 -7.53 -9.91 -21.17
C PRO A 464 -7.33 -10.91 -20.03
N ILE A 465 -6.24 -11.66 -20.05
CA ILE A 465 -5.93 -12.75 -19.11
C ILE A 465 -4.83 -12.26 -18.16
N VAL A 466 -5.08 -12.35 -16.85
CA VAL A 466 -4.06 -12.14 -15.84
C VAL A 466 -3.99 -13.34 -14.91
N LYS A 467 -2.75 -13.78 -14.64
CA LYS A 467 -2.48 -14.78 -13.61
C LYS A 467 -2.49 -14.12 -12.25
N LEU A 468 -2.96 -14.81 -11.23
CA LEU A 468 -3.08 -14.31 -9.87
C LEU A 468 -2.10 -15.01 -8.92
N ASP A 469 -1.49 -14.22 -8.02
CA ASP A 469 -0.79 -14.71 -6.84
C ASP A 469 -1.77 -14.65 -5.65
N PRO A 470 -2.01 -15.76 -4.95
CA PRO A 470 -3.01 -15.83 -3.89
C PRO A 470 -2.58 -15.13 -2.60
N ALA A 471 -3.56 -14.76 -1.77
CA ALA A 471 -3.35 -14.45 -0.37
C ALA A 471 -3.44 -15.73 0.48
N PHE A 472 -2.59 -15.85 1.51
CA PHE A 472 -2.51 -17.06 2.33
C PHE A 472 -3.00 -16.83 3.76
N LYS A 473 -3.52 -17.91 4.39
CA LYS A 473 -3.91 -17.96 5.80
C LYS A 473 -3.28 -19.17 6.48
N ASP A 474 -2.86 -19.01 7.74
CA ASP A 474 -2.16 -19.99 8.57
C ASP A 474 -3.02 -20.52 9.74
N ASN A 475 -4.31 -20.73 9.50
CA ASN A 475 -5.25 -21.20 10.51
C ASN A 475 -4.78 -22.52 11.16
N LEU A 476 -5.07 -22.70 12.46
CA LEU A 476 -4.60 -23.83 13.29
C LEU A 476 -4.92 -25.23 12.75
N TRP A 477 -5.98 -25.37 11.96
CA TRP A 477 -6.43 -26.62 11.36
C TRP A 477 -5.74 -26.94 10.02
N GLY A 478 -4.93 -26.01 9.51
CA GLY A 478 -4.29 -26.10 8.21
C GLY A 478 -3.20 -27.15 8.10
N GLY A 479 -2.86 -27.49 6.86
CA GLY A 479 -1.85 -28.48 6.51
C GLY A 479 -0.69 -27.91 5.69
N THR A 480 0.02 -28.82 5.03
CA THR A 480 1.15 -28.50 4.16
C THR A 480 0.93 -28.98 2.72
N LYS A 481 -0.24 -29.57 2.43
CA LYS A 481 -0.54 -30.15 1.11
C LYS A 481 -0.62 -29.07 0.02
N LEU A 482 -1.07 -27.84 0.33
CA LEU A 482 -1.05 -26.73 -0.64
C LEU A 482 0.38 -26.38 -1.06
N ARG A 483 1.35 -26.47 -0.17
CA ARG A 483 2.77 -26.29 -0.48
C ARG A 483 3.33 -27.45 -1.30
N THR A 484 3.09 -28.68 -0.85
CA THR A 484 3.71 -29.86 -1.46
C THR A 484 3.06 -30.30 -2.76
N LYS A 485 1.74 -30.13 -2.91
CA LYS A 485 0.98 -30.55 -4.09
C LYS A 485 0.90 -29.46 -5.16
N PHE A 486 0.68 -28.20 -4.77
CA PHE A 486 0.52 -27.07 -5.70
C PHE A 486 1.71 -26.14 -5.78
N GLY A 487 2.79 -26.42 -5.01
CA GLY A 487 4.00 -25.60 -5.00
C GLY A 487 3.76 -24.17 -4.51
N LYS A 488 2.71 -23.94 -3.68
CA LYS A 488 2.43 -22.63 -3.09
C LYS A 488 3.56 -22.21 -2.16
N LYS A 489 3.99 -20.95 -2.24
CA LYS A 489 5.13 -20.43 -1.46
C LYS A 489 4.70 -19.21 -0.66
N CYS A 490 4.95 -19.25 0.64
CA CYS A 490 4.80 -18.12 1.56
C CYS A 490 5.67 -18.37 2.81
N ASP A 491 5.76 -17.38 3.69
CA ASP A 491 6.57 -17.42 4.90
C ASP A 491 5.91 -18.22 6.06
N TYR A 492 4.67 -18.68 5.90
CA TYR A 492 3.99 -19.48 6.93
C TYR A 492 4.49 -20.93 6.91
N ASP A 493 4.61 -21.57 8.06
CA ASP A 493 4.95 -23.01 8.17
C ASP A 493 3.85 -23.90 7.59
N ILE A 494 2.60 -23.51 7.80
CA ILE A 494 1.39 -24.18 7.30
C ILE A 494 0.61 -23.23 6.39
N ILE A 495 -0.08 -23.77 5.40
CA ILE A 495 -0.99 -23.02 4.54
C ILE A 495 -2.37 -23.64 4.65
N ALA A 496 -3.22 -23.04 5.49
CA ALA A 496 -4.59 -23.52 5.68
C ALA A 496 -5.50 -23.14 4.51
N GLU A 497 -5.39 -21.91 4.04
CA GLU A 497 -6.15 -21.39 2.90
C GLU A 497 -5.24 -20.63 1.94
N SER A 498 -5.55 -20.75 0.64
CA SER A 498 -4.95 -20.02 -0.45
C SER A 498 -6.08 -19.35 -1.24
N TRP A 499 -6.22 -18.02 -1.09
CA TRP A 499 -7.29 -17.23 -1.71
C TRP A 499 -6.89 -16.87 -3.14
N GLU A 500 -7.34 -17.67 -4.09
CA GLU A 500 -6.90 -17.67 -5.49
C GLU A 500 -7.44 -16.49 -6.29
N LEU A 501 -8.74 -16.21 -6.16
CA LEU A 501 -9.41 -15.06 -6.75
C LEU A 501 -10.11 -14.29 -5.63
N SER A 502 -9.50 -13.21 -5.17
CA SER A 502 -10.02 -12.45 -4.05
C SER A 502 -9.79 -10.95 -4.19
N ALA A 503 -10.88 -10.19 -4.16
CA ALA A 503 -10.89 -8.76 -3.96
C ALA A 503 -11.31 -8.36 -2.52
N HIS A 504 -11.47 -9.35 -1.61
CA HIS A 504 -11.92 -9.14 -0.26
C HIS A 504 -10.84 -8.43 0.58
N PRO A 505 -11.19 -7.42 1.40
CA PRO A 505 -10.21 -6.65 2.18
C PRO A 505 -9.37 -7.49 3.15
N ASP A 506 -9.90 -8.61 3.66
CA ASP A 506 -9.18 -9.49 4.58
C ASP A 506 -8.07 -10.33 3.90
N GLY A 507 -8.06 -10.43 2.58
CA GLY A 507 -7.03 -11.17 1.84
C GLY A 507 -7.20 -11.03 0.34
N GLN A 508 -6.51 -10.07 -0.27
CA GLN A 508 -6.58 -9.85 -1.71
C GLN A 508 -5.51 -10.63 -2.44
N SER A 509 -5.89 -11.25 -3.57
CA SER A 509 -4.93 -11.77 -4.54
C SER A 509 -4.15 -10.63 -5.19
N ARG A 510 -3.00 -10.92 -5.78
CA ARG A 510 -2.19 -9.98 -6.54
C ARG A 510 -2.08 -10.42 -7.98
N ILE A 511 -1.86 -9.47 -8.89
CA ILE A 511 -1.53 -9.78 -10.27
C ILE A 511 -0.12 -10.37 -10.33
N ALA A 512 0.02 -11.57 -10.90
CA ALA A 512 1.30 -12.29 -10.99
C ALA A 512 2.07 -11.99 -12.27
N THR A 513 1.39 -11.52 -13.34
CA THR A 513 1.97 -11.37 -14.67
C THR A 513 1.72 -10.00 -15.28
N GLY A 514 2.50 -9.66 -16.29
CA GLY A 514 2.32 -8.46 -17.10
C GLY A 514 2.63 -7.15 -16.35
N ARG A 515 2.18 -6.06 -16.93
CA ARG A 515 2.42 -4.68 -16.50
C ARG A 515 1.95 -4.39 -15.07
N TYR A 516 0.92 -5.09 -14.59
CA TYR A 516 0.30 -4.87 -13.28
C TYR A 516 0.81 -5.82 -12.20
N ARG A 517 1.90 -6.55 -12.47
CA ARG A 517 2.49 -7.51 -11.52
C ARG A 517 2.73 -6.88 -10.13
N GLY A 518 2.28 -7.59 -9.11
CA GLY A 518 2.38 -7.17 -7.71
C GLY A 518 1.24 -6.26 -7.24
N MET A 519 0.38 -5.76 -8.15
CA MET A 519 -0.79 -4.95 -7.82
C MET A 519 -1.85 -5.80 -7.12
N LEU A 520 -2.55 -5.24 -6.14
CA LEU A 520 -3.70 -5.89 -5.52
C LEU A 520 -4.83 -6.05 -6.55
N PHE A 521 -5.54 -7.17 -6.48
CA PHE A 521 -6.58 -7.49 -7.46
C PHE A 521 -7.70 -6.43 -7.49
N ASN A 522 -8.12 -5.90 -6.34
CA ASN A 522 -9.10 -4.82 -6.29
C ASN A 522 -8.60 -3.52 -6.95
N GLU A 523 -7.31 -3.21 -6.82
CA GLU A 523 -6.70 -2.06 -7.51
C GLU A 523 -6.71 -2.28 -9.02
N TYR A 524 -6.39 -3.49 -9.48
CA TYR A 524 -6.44 -3.87 -10.89
C TYR A 524 -7.86 -3.76 -11.46
N LEU A 525 -8.87 -4.32 -10.77
CA LEU A 525 -10.28 -4.22 -11.16
C LEU A 525 -10.74 -2.78 -11.35
N SER A 526 -10.22 -1.91 -10.54
CA SER A 526 -10.51 -0.49 -10.57
C SER A 526 -9.87 0.24 -11.76
N ILE A 527 -8.75 -0.28 -12.28
CA ILE A 527 -8.08 0.24 -13.48
C ILE A 527 -8.81 -0.20 -14.73
N ILE A 528 -9.17 -1.47 -14.82
CA ILE A 528 -9.86 -2.03 -16.00
C ILE A 528 -11.33 -1.63 -16.09
N GLY A 529 -11.90 -1.10 -14.99
CA GLY A 529 -13.29 -0.62 -14.94
C GLY A 529 -14.34 -1.69 -14.69
N LYS A 530 -15.52 -1.28 -14.22
CA LYS A 530 -16.64 -2.20 -13.93
C LYS A 530 -17.18 -2.92 -15.20
N GLU A 531 -17.07 -2.29 -16.36
CA GLU A 531 -17.45 -2.86 -17.63
C GLU A 531 -16.69 -4.14 -17.96
N SER A 532 -15.44 -4.24 -17.49
CA SER A 532 -14.61 -5.45 -17.67
C SER A 532 -15.08 -6.67 -16.87
N LEU A 533 -16.00 -6.47 -15.94
CA LEU A 533 -16.65 -7.56 -15.19
C LEU A 533 -17.88 -8.12 -15.91
N GLY A 534 -18.37 -7.43 -16.94
CA GLY A 534 -19.58 -7.78 -17.67
C GLY A 534 -20.84 -7.17 -17.06
N TRP A 535 -21.92 -7.13 -17.88
CA TRP A 535 -23.13 -6.40 -17.51
C TRP A 535 -23.89 -7.04 -16.32
N LYS A 536 -23.74 -8.32 -16.05
CA LYS A 536 -24.33 -8.99 -14.88
C LYS A 536 -23.75 -8.50 -13.55
N CYS A 537 -22.50 -8.02 -13.56
CA CYS A 537 -21.81 -7.53 -12.36
C CYS A 537 -21.96 -6.01 -12.15
N GLN A 538 -22.53 -5.26 -13.08
CA GLN A 538 -22.59 -3.79 -13.00
C GLN A 538 -23.40 -3.26 -11.84
N ALA A 539 -24.47 -3.95 -11.45
CA ALA A 539 -25.33 -3.57 -10.31
C ALA A 539 -24.68 -3.83 -8.94
N GLN A 540 -23.59 -4.58 -8.89
CA GLN A 540 -22.95 -4.96 -7.64
C GLN A 540 -21.93 -3.89 -7.21
N ASP A 541 -21.88 -3.55 -5.93
CA ASP A 541 -20.96 -2.55 -5.39
C ASP A 541 -19.55 -3.11 -5.16
N ARG A 542 -19.43 -4.43 -5.01
CA ARG A 542 -18.19 -5.17 -4.76
C ARG A 542 -18.01 -6.28 -5.78
N PHE A 543 -16.76 -6.75 -5.94
CA PHE A 543 -16.48 -7.94 -6.74
C PHE A 543 -17.27 -9.14 -6.22
N PRO A 544 -17.93 -9.93 -7.07
CA PRO A 544 -19.03 -10.82 -6.63
C PRO A 544 -18.62 -12.10 -5.93
N ILE A 545 -17.47 -12.68 -6.29
CA ILE A 545 -17.07 -14.03 -5.85
C ILE A 545 -15.70 -14.05 -5.18
N LEU A 546 -15.44 -15.09 -4.42
CA LEU A 546 -14.17 -15.43 -3.80
C LEU A 546 -13.88 -16.91 -4.04
N ILE A 547 -12.67 -17.24 -4.51
CA ILE A 547 -12.26 -18.63 -4.78
C ILE A 547 -11.03 -18.95 -3.92
N LYS A 548 -11.04 -20.11 -3.28
CA LYS A 548 -9.98 -20.57 -2.38
C LYS A 548 -9.63 -22.04 -2.61
N PHE A 549 -8.37 -22.40 -2.31
CA PHE A 549 -8.03 -23.74 -1.88
C PHE A 549 -7.97 -23.80 -0.36
N ILE A 550 -8.52 -24.85 0.22
CA ILE A 550 -8.50 -25.13 1.67
C ILE A 550 -7.83 -26.49 1.89
N ASP A 551 -6.80 -26.52 2.75
CA ASP A 551 -6.14 -27.76 3.20
C ASP A 551 -6.52 -28.04 4.66
N ALA A 552 -7.56 -28.85 4.85
CA ALA A 552 -8.08 -29.22 6.15
C ALA A 552 -7.31 -30.42 6.73
N LYS A 553 -6.15 -30.22 7.33
CA LYS A 553 -5.42 -31.27 8.06
C LYS A 553 -6.20 -31.72 9.29
N GLN A 554 -6.93 -30.82 9.95
CA GLN A 554 -7.88 -31.10 11.02
C GLN A 554 -9.26 -30.61 10.58
N ALA A 555 -10.32 -31.13 11.20
CA ALA A 555 -11.67 -30.68 10.90
C ALA A 555 -11.85 -29.18 11.19
N LEU A 556 -12.52 -28.46 10.31
CA LEU A 556 -12.92 -27.07 10.54
C LEU A 556 -14.03 -27.02 11.62
N SER A 557 -14.27 -25.83 12.18
CA SER A 557 -15.42 -25.61 13.08
C SER A 557 -16.74 -25.91 12.36
N ILE A 558 -17.72 -26.38 13.12
CA ILE A 558 -19.10 -26.41 12.65
C ILE A 558 -19.61 -24.97 12.60
N GLN A 559 -20.09 -24.57 11.44
CA GLN A 559 -20.41 -23.19 11.13
C GLN A 559 -21.60 -23.05 10.18
N ILE A 560 -22.09 -21.84 10.04
CA ILE A 560 -23.19 -21.47 9.17
C ILE A 560 -22.96 -20.08 8.61
N HIS A 561 -23.53 -19.78 7.45
CA HIS A 561 -23.42 -18.48 6.81
C HIS A 561 -24.79 -17.83 6.60
N PRO A 562 -24.88 -16.50 6.74
CA PRO A 562 -26.10 -15.76 6.44
C PRO A 562 -26.37 -15.63 4.96
N ASP A 563 -27.60 -15.32 4.57
CA ASP A 563 -27.97 -14.83 3.24
C ASP A 563 -27.63 -13.33 3.06
N ASP A 564 -27.91 -12.79 1.85
CA ASP A 564 -27.62 -11.39 1.54
C ASP A 564 -28.39 -10.41 2.43
N GLU A 565 -29.67 -10.70 2.74
CA GLU A 565 -30.54 -9.81 3.50
C GLU A 565 -30.02 -9.64 4.93
N TYR A 566 -29.75 -10.75 5.59
CA TYR A 566 -29.22 -10.73 6.96
C TYR A 566 -27.79 -10.18 7.02
N ALA A 567 -26.92 -10.56 6.09
CA ALA A 567 -25.52 -10.16 6.09
C ALA A 567 -25.32 -8.67 5.78
N LEU A 568 -26.10 -8.10 4.86
CA LEU A 568 -26.04 -6.68 4.55
C LEU A 568 -26.53 -5.80 5.71
N GLU A 569 -27.56 -6.26 6.43
CA GLU A 569 -28.11 -5.54 7.58
C GLU A 569 -27.19 -5.60 8.81
N ASN A 570 -26.64 -6.78 9.13
CA ASN A 570 -25.95 -7.02 10.39
C ASN A 570 -24.42 -6.94 10.30
N GLU A 571 -23.82 -7.25 9.13
CA GLU A 571 -22.36 -7.34 8.96
C GLU A 571 -21.82 -6.34 7.93
N ASN A 572 -22.67 -5.69 7.17
CA ASN A 572 -22.31 -4.90 5.99
C ASN A 572 -21.47 -5.73 5.00
N GLU A 573 -21.81 -6.99 4.81
CA GLU A 573 -21.19 -7.99 3.94
C GLU A 573 -22.27 -8.61 3.02
N TYR A 574 -21.83 -9.31 1.95
CA TYR A 574 -22.74 -10.18 1.20
C TYR A 574 -23.05 -11.44 2.01
N GLY A 575 -24.14 -12.12 1.68
CA GLY A 575 -24.40 -13.48 2.11
C GLY A 575 -23.33 -14.44 1.59
N LYS A 576 -23.32 -15.67 2.06
CA LYS A 576 -22.31 -16.63 1.69
C LYS A 576 -22.94 -17.96 1.28
N ASN A 577 -23.25 -18.08 -0.03
CA ASN A 577 -23.51 -19.34 -0.69
C ASN A 577 -22.18 -19.84 -1.27
N GLU A 578 -21.87 -21.12 -1.12
CA GLU A 578 -20.59 -21.69 -1.53
C GLU A 578 -20.74 -23.07 -2.16
N MET A 579 -19.82 -23.40 -3.05
CA MET A 579 -19.65 -24.71 -3.66
C MET A 579 -18.27 -25.26 -3.33
N TRP A 580 -18.20 -26.51 -2.93
CA TRP A 580 -16.96 -27.23 -2.67
C TRP A 580 -16.72 -28.28 -3.74
N TYR A 581 -15.55 -28.24 -4.38
CA TYR A 581 -15.03 -29.32 -5.21
C TYR A 581 -13.93 -30.04 -4.43
N VAL A 582 -14.07 -31.35 -4.18
CA VAL A 582 -13.08 -32.15 -3.47
C VAL A 582 -11.89 -32.44 -4.39
N VAL A 583 -10.80 -31.72 -4.19
CA VAL A 583 -9.57 -31.85 -5.00
C VAL A 583 -8.80 -33.11 -4.61
N ASP A 584 -8.78 -33.44 -3.32
CA ASP A 584 -8.13 -34.62 -2.76
C ASP A 584 -8.65 -34.91 -1.36
N CYS A 585 -8.66 -36.16 -0.95
CA CYS A 585 -9.04 -36.53 0.42
C CYS A 585 -8.35 -37.81 0.87
N ASP A 586 -8.16 -37.93 2.18
CA ASP A 586 -7.67 -39.16 2.79
C ASP A 586 -8.77 -40.26 2.82
N PRO A 587 -8.43 -41.53 2.78
CA PRO A 587 -9.43 -42.61 2.86
C PRO A 587 -10.34 -42.51 4.08
N GLY A 588 -11.65 -42.53 3.86
CA GLY A 588 -12.65 -42.40 4.92
C GLY A 588 -12.93 -40.95 5.37
N ALA A 589 -12.41 -39.97 4.66
CA ALA A 589 -12.72 -38.58 4.90
C ALA A 589 -14.20 -38.28 4.71
N TYR A 590 -14.71 -37.34 5.50
CA TYR A 590 -16.11 -36.94 5.48
C TYR A 590 -16.25 -35.45 5.78
N LEU A 591 -17.38 -34.91 5.42
CA LEU A 591 -17.80 -33.57 5.81
C LEU A 591 -19.20 -33.62 6.45
N TYR A 592 -19.59 -32.52 7.09
CA TYR A 592 -20.97 -32.30 7.49
C TYR A 592 -21.62 -31.29 6.55
N CYS A 593 -22.83 -31.60 6.08
CA CYS A 593 -23.61 -30.68 5.25
C CYS A 593 -25.10 -30.83 5.59
N GLY A 594 -25.65 -29.83 6.27
CA GLY A 594 -27.02 -29.76 6.75
C GLY A 594 -27.35 -30.71 7.89
N LEU A 595 -28.64 -30.80 8.20
CA LEU A 595 -29.21 -31.64 9.25
C LEU A 595 -29.61 -33.02 8.70
N SER A 596 -29.42 -34.11 9.47
CA SER A 596 -29.85 -35.44 9.09
C SER A 596 -31.36 -35.66 9.21
N ARG A 597 -32.05 -34.80 9.94
CA ARG A 597 -33.49 -34.69 10.11
C ARG A 597 -33.90 -33.25 10.41
N THR A 598 -35.18 -32.95 10.32
CA THR A 598 -35.70 -31.65 10.79
C THR A 598 -35.52 -31.56 12.32
N VAL A 599 -35.01 -30.39 12.79
CA VAL A 599 -34.65 -30.09 14.18
C VAL A 599 -35.17 -28.71 14.53
N THR A 600 -35.59 -28.46 15.77
CA THR A 600 -35.97 -27.08 16.18
C THR A 600 -34.76 -26.24 16.56
N LYS A 601 -34.91 -24.92 16.59
CA LYS A 601 -33.84 -23.99 17.00
C LYS A 601 -33.43 -24.25 18.46
N GLU A 602 -34.39 -24.52 19.32
CA GLU A 602 -34.16 -24.84 20.74
C GLU A 602 -33.35 -26.15 20.90
N GLU A 603 -33.65 -27.18 20.09
CA GLU A 603 -32.84 -28.39 20.08
C GLU A 603 -31.42 -28.15 19.60
N ILE A 604 -31.23 -27.29 18.57
CA ILE A 604 -29.89 -26.93 18.07
C ILE A 604 -29.10 -26.22 19.17
N GLU A 605 -29.69 -25.24 19.85
CA GLU A 605 -29.09 -24.51 20.97
C GLU A 605 -28.69 -25.44 22.12
N GLU A 606 -29.58 -26.34 22.55
CA GLU A 606 -29.30 -27.34 23.60
C GLU A 606 -28.15 -28.25 23.20
N ARG A 607 -28.11 -28.70 21.95
CA ARG A 607 -27.05 -29.61 21.45
C ARG A 607 -25.68 -28.91 21.34
N ILE A 608 -25.66 -27.62 21.00
CA ILE A 608 -24.43 -26.83 21.05
C ILE A 608 -23.94 -26.73 22.49
N ALA A 609 -24.81 -26.38 23.42
CA ALA A 609 -24.47 -26.24 24.85
C ALA A 609 -23.97 -27.56 25.46
N ASN A 610 -24.51 -28.70 25.02
CA ASN A 610 -24.14 -30.04 25.50
C ASN A 610 -23.05 -30.72 24.66
N ASN A 611 -22.43 -30.04 23.65
CA ASN A 611 -21.43 -30.61 22.75
C ASN A 611 -21.91 -31.82 21.92
N THR A 612 -23.20 -31.93 21.63
CA THR A 612 -23.84 -33.05 20.92
C THR A 612 -24.39 -32.66 19.54
N ILE A 613 -24.08 -31.47 19.03
CA ILE A 613 -24.62 -30.98 17.74
C ILE A 613 -24.30 -31.91 16.56
N THR A 614 -23.18 -32.65 16.61
CA THR A 614 -22.77 -33.57 15.55
C THR A 614 -23.73 -34.77 15.39
N GLU A 615 -24.54 -35.09 16.39
CA GLU A 615 -25.49 -36.23 16.35
C GLU A 615 -26.68 -35.98 15.41
N VAL A 616 -26.98 -34.72 15.14
CA VAL A 616 -28.08 -34.31 14.24
C VAL A 616 -27.59 -33.82 12.89
N LEU A 617 -26.27 -33.73 12.66
CA LEU A 617 -25.73 -33.33 11.36
C LEU A 617 -25.72 -34.49 10.37
N ASN A 618 -25.94 -34.13 9.10
CA ASN A 618 -25.81 -35.05 8.00
C ASN A 618 -24.32 -35.23 7.62
N LYS A 619 -23.81 -36.45 7.91
CA LYS A 619 -22.44 -36.84 7.61
C LYS A 619 -22.31 -37.43 6.24
N VAL A 620 -21.53 -36.78 5.36
CA VAL A 620 -21.32 -37.16 3.97
C VAL A 620 -19.89 -37.66 3.79
N ASN A 621 -19.71 -38.95 3.45
CA ASN A 621 -18.40 -39.45 3.02
C ASN A 621 -18.04 -38.88 1.65
N VAL A 622 -16.79 -38.48 1.46
CA VAL A 622 -16.35 -37.81 0.22
C VAL A 622 -15.19 -38.54 -0.44
N HIS A 623 -15.13 -38.34 -1.77
CA HIS A 623 -14.07 -38.83 -2.65
C HIS A 623 -13.57 -37.66 -3.51
N LYS A 624 -12.38 -37.82 -4.05
CA LYS A 624 -11.86 -36.87 -5.04
C LYS A 624 -12.85 -36.71 -6.22
N GLY A 625 -13.18 -35.49 -6.56
CA GLY A 625 -14.11 -35.14 -7.63
C GLY A 625 -15.53 -34.83 -7.15
N ASP A 626 -15.88 -35.16 -5.91
CA ASP A 626 -17.22 -34.89 -5.38
C ASP A 626 -17.49 -33.38 -5.29
N VAL A 627 -18.76 -33.02 -5.49
CA VAL A 627 -19.26 -31.64 -5.46
C VAL A 627 -20.32 -31.48 -4.39
N VAL A 628 -20.21 -30.44 -3.60
CA VAL A 628 -21.18 -30.13 -2.53
C VAL A 628 -21.59 -28.66 -2.62
N MET A 629 -22.87 -28.40 -2.80
CA MET A 629 -23.43 -27.04 -2.70
C MET A 629 -23.87 -26.78 -1.25
N VAL A 630 -23.34 -25.74 -0.66
CA VAL A 630 -23.69 -25.25 0.67
C VAL A 630 -24.41 -23.91 0.52
N LYS A 631 -25.72 -23.92 0.70
CA LYS A 631 -26.56 -22.73 0.66
C LYS A 631 -26.46 -21.97 2.00
N ALA A 632 -26.64 -20.65 1.96
CA ALA A 632 -26.80 -19.87 3.16
C ALA A 632 -27.89 -20.50 4.06
N GLY A 633 -27.67 -20.47 5.38
CA GLY A 633 -28.55 -21.15 6.36
C GLY A 633 -28.25 -22.64 6.56
N THR A 634 -27.31 -23.24 5.84
CA THR A 634 -26.95 -24.66 5.99
C THR A 634 -25.81 -24.81 7.01
N ILE A 635 -26.03 -25.62 8.08
CA ILE A 635 -24.95 -25.98 9.02
C ILE A 635 -23.96 -26.92 8.32
N HIS A 636 -22.67 -26.61 8.37
CA HIS A 636 -21.66 -27.42 7.68
C HIS A 636 -20.29 -27.39 8.35
N ALA A 637 -19.44 -28.37 8.00
CA ALA A 637 -18.03 -28.38 8.37
C ALA A 637 -17.24 -29.30 7.44
N ILE A 638 -16.04 -28.89 7.04
CA ILE A 638 -15.08 -29.73 6.33
C ILE A 638 -14.37 -30.61 7.36
N GLY A 639 -14.39 -31.93 7.13
CA GLY A 639 -13.67 -32.89 7.95
C GLY A 639 -12.17 -32.88 7.74
N ALA A 640 -11.46 -33.65 8.57
CA ALA A 640 -10.00 -33.74 8.47
C ALA A 640 -9.56 -34.53 7.21
N GLY A 641 -8.39 -34.17 6.68
CA GLY A 641 -7.72 -34.86 5.56
C GLY A 641 -8.23 -34.49 4.18
N ILE A 642 -9.00 -33.41 4.05
CA ILE A 642 -9.63 -32.99 2.79
C ILE A 642 -8.94 -31.74 2.23
N ILE A 643 -8.73 -31.71 0.90
CA ILE A 643 -8.41 -30.49 0.16
C ILE A 643 -9.60 -30.18 -0.73
N ILE A 644 -10.11 -28.95 -0.64
CA ILE A 644 -11.17 -28.46 -1.50
C ILE A 644 -10.75 -27.22 -2.30
N CYS A 645 -11.39 -27.07 -3.46
CA CYS A 645 -11.53 -25.79 -4.14
C CYS A 645 -12.91 -25.22 -3.79
N GLU A 646 -12.95 -24.14 -3.03
CA GLU A 646 -14.17 -23.46 -2.61
C GLU A 646 -14.44 -22.27 -3.51
N ILE A 647 -15.62 -22.22 -4.11
CA ILE A 647 -16.13 -21.08 -4.87
C ILE A 647 -17.32 -20.53 -4.10
N GLN A 648 -17.30 -19.25 -3.75
CA GLN A 648 -18.30 -18.62 -2.89
C GLN A 648 -18.61 -17.18 -3.30
N GLN A 649 -19.70 -16.62 -2.77
CA GLN A 649 -19.90 -15.18 -2.79
C GLN A 649 -18.73 -14.48 -2.06
N ASN A 650 -18.43 -13.23 -2.44
CA ASN A 650 -17.31 -12.48 -1.87
C ASN A 650 -17.61 -11.98 -0.44
N SER A 651 -17.64 -12.91 0.50
CA SER A 651 -17.91 -12.69 1.92
C SER A 651 -16.97 -13.53 2.79
N ASN A 652 -16.61 -13.00 3.95
CA ASN A 652 -15.88 -13.73 4.99
C ASN A 652 -16.72 -13.94 6.26
N SER A 653 -18.04 -13.66 6.19
CA SER A 653 -18.97 -13.81 7.31
C SER A 653 -19.15 -15.28 7.66
N THR A 654 -18.82 -15.63 8.90
CA THR A 654 -18.91 -17.01 9.41
C THR A 654 -19.43 -17.01 10.84
N TYR A 655 -20.56 -17.67 11.07
CA TYR A 655 -21.09 -17.88 12.42
C TYR A 655 -20.69 -19.26 12.90
N ARG A 656 -19.71 -19.29 13.82
CA ARG A 656 -19.18 -20.51 14.41
C ARG A 656 -20.14 -20.99 15.49
N MET A 657 -20.60 -22.25 15.34
CA MET A 657 -21.55 -22.87 16.25
C MET A 657 -20.84 -23.81 17.24
N TYR A 658 -19.82 -24.51 16.79
CA TYR A 658 -19.06 -25.45 17.62
C TYR A 658 -17.63 -25.63 17.10
N ASP A 659 -16.63 -25.70 17.98
CA ASP A 659 -15.21 -25.75 17.62
C ASP A 659 -14.43 -26.87 18.35
N TYR A 660 -15.09 -27.95 18.75
CA TYR A 660 -14.46 -29.11 19.40
C TYR A 660 -13.65 -28.73 20.63
N ASP A 661 -14.01 -27.68 21.36
CA ASP A 661 -13.28 -27.11 22.52
C ASP A 661 -11.79 -26.82 22.24
N ARG A 662 -11.46 -26.51 20.98
CA ARG A 662 -10.09 -26.14 20.60
C ARG A 662 -9.70 -24.79 21.19
N ARG A 663 -8.42 -24.70 21.58
CA ARG A 663 -7.86 -23.50 22.18
C ARG A 663 -6.66 -23.02 21.37
N ASP A 664 -6.47 -21.70 21.34
CA ASP A 664 -5.29 -21.09 20.74
C ASP A 664 -4.02 -21.37 21.56
N LYS A 665 -2.86 -20.92 21.09
CA LYS A 665 -1.58 -21.07 21.78
C LYS A 665 -1.52 -20.38 23.16
N TYR A 666 -2.50 -19.54 23.47
CA TYR A 666 -2.62 -18.86 24.76
C TYR A 666 -3.67 -19.50 25.68
N GLY A 667 -4.32 -20.57 25.24
CA GLY A 667 -5.34 -21.28 25.98
C GLY A 667 -6.76 -20.74 25.85
N ASN A 668 -7.01 -19.77 24.98
CA ASN A 668 -8.33 -19.18 24.77
C ASN A 668 -9.13 -19.99 23.74
N PRO A 669 -10.45 -20.27 23.99
CA PRO A 669 -11.33 -20.83 22.98
C PRO A 669 -11.61 -19.78 21.91
N ARG A 670 -11.92 -20.22 20.67
CA ARG A 670 -12.44 -19.33 19.65
C ARG A 670 -13.88 -18.92 19.97
N GLU A 671 -14.21 -17.67 19.66
CA GLU A 671 -15.56 -17.14 19.84
C GLU A 671 -16.61 -17.95 19.07
N LEU A 672 -17.75 -18.22 19.72
CA LEU A 672 -18.93 -18.83 19.11
C LEU A 672 -19.99 -17.76 18.88
N HIS A 673 -20.73 -17.88 17.77
CA HIS A 673 -21.75 -16.91 17.36
C HIS A 673 -23.13 -17.57 17.34
N VAL A 674 -23.52 -18.18 18.48
CA VAL A 674 -24.71 -19.05 18.55
C VAL A 674 -26.00 -18.31 18.25
N GLU A 675 -26.21 -17.10 18.82
CA GLU A 675 -27.41 -16.30 18.59
C GLU A 675 -27.58 -15.98 17.07
N LYS A 676 -26.57 -15.42 16.43
CA LYS A 676 -26.60 -15.11 14.99
C LYS A 676 -26.77 -16.36 14.12
N ALA A 677 -26.19 -17.48 14.55
CA ALA A 677 -26.33 -18.75 13.85
C ALA A 677 -27.79 -19.27 13.92
N LEU A 678 -28.44 -19.14 15.08
CA LEU A 678 -29.86 -19.51 15.25
C LEU A 678 -30.81 -18.59 14.48
N ASP A 679 -30.42 -17.32 14.24
CA ASP A 679 -31.24 -16.42 13.41
C ASP A 679 -31.36 -16.92 11.97
N VAL A 680 -30.26 -17.42 11.41
CA VAL A 680 -30.12 -17.73 9.98
C VAL A 680 -30.26 -19.21 9.63
N VAL A 681 -30.38 -20.12 10.63
CA VAL A 681 -30.36 -21.56 10.39
C VAL A 681 -31.59 -22.09 9.67
N ASP A 682 -31.37 -22.92 8.63
CA ASP A 682 -32.39 -23.79 8.05
C ASP A 682 -32.51 -25.06 8.92
N THR A 683 -33.67 -25.22 9.53
CA THR A 683 -33.99 -26.31 10.47
C THR A 683 -34.48 -27.61 9.80
N ASN A 684 -34.63 -27.61 8.47
CA ASN A 684 -35.08 -28.76 7.69
C ASN A 684 -33.98 -29.80 7.50
N ALA A 685 -34.39 -31.03 7.24
CA ALA A 685 -33.45 -32.07 6.80
C ALA A 685 -32.79 -31.67 5.48
N TYR A 686 -31.48 -31.94 5.36
CA TYR A 686 -30.73 -31.63 4.15
C TYR A 686 -31.19 -32.47 2.95
N GLU A 687 -31.42 -31.81 1.82
CA GLU A 687 -31.66 -32.47 0.55
C GLU A 687 -30.54 -32.10 -0.44
N LYS A 688 -29.88 -33.11 -1.05
CA LYS A 688 -28.86 -32.86 -2.07
C LYS A 688 -29.46 -32.16 -3.29
N ASP A 689 -28.81 -31.11 -3.76
CA ASP A 689 -29.22 -30.35 -4.94
C ASP A 689 -29.10 -31.24 -6.19
N LYS A 690 -30.20 -31.40 -6.92
CA LYS A 690 -30.29 -32.27 -8.11
C LYS A 690 -29.81 -31.60 -9.40
N THR A 691 -29.44 -30.32 -9.36
CA THR A 691 -28.97 -29.54 -10.52
C THR A 691 -27.46 -29.59 -10.70
N CYS A 692 -26.77 -30.29 -9.81
CA CYS A 692 -25.32 -30.47 -9.86
C CYS A 692 -24.92 -31.63 -10.79
N GLU A 693 -23.69 -31.55 -11.32
CA GLU A 693 -22.99 -32.66 -11.99
C GLU A 693 -23.69 -33.11 -13.33
N VAL A 694 -23.78 -32.19 -14.31
CA VAL A 694 -24.36 -32.44 -15.61
C VAL A 694 -23.33 -32.29 -16.73
N ILE A 695 -23.03 -33.36 -17.46
CA ILE A 695 -22.18 -33.30 -18.66
C ILE A 695 -22.89 -32.48 -19.72
N LEU A 696 -22.27 -31.39 -20.17
CA LEU A 696 -22.79 -30.47 -21.17
C LEU A 696 -22.21 -30.73 -22.56
N GLU A 697 -20.94 -31.14 -22.63
CA GLU A 697 -20.24 -31.42 -23.88
C GLU A 697 -19.15 -32.47 -23.64
N GLU A 698 -18.98 -33.38 -24.56
CA GLU A 698 -17.89 -34.36 -24.59
C GLU A 698 -17.42 -34.58 -26.01
N ASN A 699 -16.11 -34.48 -26.24
CA ASN A 699 -15.49 -34.75 -27.53
C ASN A 699 -14.08 -35.35 -27.32
N ASP A 700 -13.30 -35.55 -28.40
CA ASP A 700 -11.98 -36.18 -28.32
C ASP A 700 -10.96 -35.33 -27.53
N SER A 701 -11.11 -34.01 -27.52
CA SER A 701 -10.16 -33.06 -26.90
C SER A 701 -10.48 -32.70 -25.46
N TYR A 702 -11.78 -32.67 -25.07
CA TYR A 702 -12.17 -32.35 -23.69
C TYR A 702 -13.58 -32.86 -23.35
N GLN A 703 -13.84 -32.92 -22.05
CA GLN A 703 -15.18 -33.06 -21.47
C GLN A 703 -15.49 -31.81 -20.64
N MET A 704 -16.70 -31.25 -20.82
CA MET A 704 -17.22 -30.13 -20.04
C MET A 704 -18.42 -30.58 -19.21
N GLU A 705 -18.35 -30.36 -17.93
CA GLU A 705 -19.36 -30.70 -16.93
C GLU A 705 -19.78 -29.48 -16.12
N ARG A 706 -21.08 -29.25 -15.98
CA ARG A 706 -21.57 -28.26 -15.03
C ARG A 706 -21.56 -28.85 -13.64
N LEU A 707 -20.75 -28.27 -12.74
CA LEU A 707 -20.68 -28.67 -11.36
C LEU A 707 -21.83 -28.10 -10.52
N VAL A 708 -22.09 -26.79 -10.66
CA VAL A 708 -23.16 -26.07 -9.95
C VAL A 708 -23.60 -24.88 -10.78
N GLN A 709 -24.89 -24.57 -10.70
CA GLN A 709 -25.46 -23.30 -11.15
C GLN A 709 -26.39 -22.74 -10.09
N CYS A 710 -26.15 -21.51 -9.63
CA CYS A 710 -27.00 -20.82 -8.66
C CYS A 710 -27.23 -19.36 -9.09
N LYS A 711 -27.92 -18.59 -8.25
CA LYS A 711 -28.19 -17.16 -8.52
C LYS A 711 -26.90 -16.33 -8.64
N TYR A 712 -25.81 -16.75 -8.02
CA TYR A 712 -24.60 -15.96 -7.80
C TYR A 712 -23.43 -16.33 -8.69
N PHE A 713 -23.35 -17.59 -9.10
CA PHE A 713 -22.29 -18.10 -9.98
C PHE A 713 -22.68 -19.43 -10.65
N GLU A 714 -22.01 -19.70 -11.77
CA GLU A 714 -21.99 -21.01 -12.44
C GLU A 714 -20.54 -21.52 -12.48
N CYS A 715 -20.35 -22.80 -12.13
CA CYS A 715 -19.06 -23.48 -12.14
C CYS A 715 -19.07 -24.62 -13.14
N LEU A 716 -18.12 -24.59 -14.08
CA LEU A 716 -17.91 -25.60 -15.11
C LEU A 716 -16.56 -26.29 -14.92
N LYS A 717 -16.52 -27.62 -14.90
CA LYS A 717 -15.28 -28.39 -14.93
C LYS A 717 -14.94 -28.76 -16.37
N TYR A 718 -13.70 -28.52 -16.76
CA TYR A 718 -13.14 -29.01 -18.01
C TYR A 718 -12.07 -30.06 -17.72
N GLU A 719 -12.24 -31.26 -18.26
CA GLU A 719 -11.21 -32.29 -18.33
C GLU A 719 -10.59 -32.28 -19.72
N ILE A 720 -9.43 -31.66 -19.87
CA ILE A 720 -8.77 -31.35 -21.13
C ILE A 720 -7.74 -32.44 -21.45
N LYS A 721 -7.82 -33.04 -22.63
CA LYS A 721 -6.88 -34.05 -23.13
C LYS A 721 -5.87 -33.44 -24.10
N ASP A 722 -6.27 -32.37 -24.81
CA ASP A 722 -5.47 -31.68 -25.83
C ASP A 722 -5.75 -30.18 -25.81
N GLU A 723 -6.91 -29.72 -26.27
CA GLU A 723 -7.30 -28.31 -26.33
C GLU A 723 -8.78 -28.15 -25.99
N ALA A 724 -9.10 -27.12 -25.18
CA ALA A 724 -10.45 -26.66 -24.91
C ALA A 724 -10.63 -25.19 -25.31
N ARG A 725 -11.79 -24.86 -25.91
CA ARG A 725 -12.19 -23.50 -26.27
C ARG A 725 -13.35 -23.06 -25.41
N ILE A 726 -13.04 -22.18 -24.44
CA ILE A 726 -14.00 -21.60 -23.51
C ILE A 726 -14.59 -20.36 -24.15
N LYS A 727 -15.86 -20.39 -24.52
CA LYS A 727 -16.55 -19.24 -25.12
C LYS A 727 -16.94 -18.24 -24.05
N MET A 728 -16.64 -16.99 -24.30
CA MET A 728 -17.03 -15.87 -23.48
C MET A 728 -17.86 -14.86 -24.23
N ASP A 729 -18.63 -14.08 -23.50
CA ASP A 729 -19.34 -12.91 -23.98
C ASP A 729 -19.19 -11.71 -23.05
N GLU A 730 -19.93 -10.65 -23.28
CA GLU A 730 -19.89 -9.42 -22.47
C GLU A 730 -20.72 -9.52 -21.18
N SER A 731 -21.30 -10.69 -20.88
CA SER A 731 -22.19 -10.85 -19.72
C SER A 731 -21.44 -10.93 -18.39
N SER A 732 -20.32 -11.66 -18.38
CA SER A 732 -19.50 -11.89 -17.17
C SER A 732 -18.03 -12.08 -17.51
N PHE A 733 -17.16 -11.72 -16.60
CA PHE A 733 -15.79 -12.22 -16.54
C PHE A 733 -15.79 -13.74 -16.32
N ILE A 734 -14.66 -14.40 -16.57
CA ILE A 734 -14.43 -15.77 -16.10
C ILE A 734 -13.18 -15.84 -15.19
N SER A 735 -13.23 -16.76 -14.24
CA SER A 735 -12.06 -17.25 -13.52
C SER A 735 -11.73 -18.67 -13.98
N VAL A 736 -10.44 -18.96 -14.17
CA VAL A 736 -9.95 -20.32 -14.48
C VAL A 736 -8.99 -20.74 -13.38
N VAL A 737 -9.32 -21.81 -12.66
CA VAL A 737 -8.48 -22.39 -11.60
C VAL A 737 -8.03 -23.77 -12.04
N ILE A 738 -6.72 -23.99 -12.10
CA ILE A 738 -6.13 -25.25 -12.53
C ILE A 738 -6.07 -26.23 -11.35
N ILE A 739 -6.83 -27.29 -11.43
CA ILE A 739 -6.89 -28.34 -10.41
C ILE A 739 -5.76 -29.35 -10.59
N GLU A 740 -5.50 -29.78 -11.83
CA GLU A 740 -4.48 -30.75 -12.19
C GLU A 740 -3.88 -30.46 -13.55
N GLY A 741 -2.63 -30.91 -13.77
CA GLY A 741 -1.97 -30.85 -15.06
C GLY A 741 -1.18 -29.58 -15.31
N GLU A 742 -0.74 -29.41 -16.55
CA GLU A 742 0.06 -28.28 -17.04
C GLU A 742 -0.22 -28.01 -18.52
N GLY A 743 0.07 -26.81 -18.98
CA GLY A 743 -0.18 -26.39 -20.35
C GLY A 743 -0.02 -24.90 -20.56
N THR A 744 -0.73 -24.37 -21.57
CA THR A 744 -0.79 -22.92 -21.87
C THR A 744 -2.23 -22.41 -21.95
N ILE A 745 -2.42 -21.15 -21.63
CA ILE A 745 -3.71 -20.43 -21.74
C ILE A 745 -3.49 -19.13 -22.50
N HIS A 746 -4.36 -18.84 -23.47
CA HIS A 746 -4.38 -17.57 -24.20
C HIS A 746 -5.78 -17.21 -24.68
N ALA A 747 -5.98 -15.96 -25.08
CA ALA A 747 -7.20 -15.52 -25.74
C ALA A 747 -7.01 -15.56 -27.26
N ASP A 748 -8.04 -15.93 -28.04
CA ASP A 748 -7.95 -16.07 -29.51
C ASP A 748 -7.70 -14.73 -30.24
N ASP A 749 -7.94 -13.61 -29.57
CA ASP A 749 -7.65 -12.24 -30.03
C ASP A 749 -6.33 -11.69 -29.51
N TYR A 750 -5.50 -12.52 -28.84
CA TYR A 750 -4.22 -12.10 -28.25
C TYR A 750 -3.14 -13.18 -28.48
N ALA A 751 -1.95 -12.76 -28.93
CA ALA A 751 -0.93 -13.69 -29.41
C ALA A 751 -0.09 -14.37 -28.32
N ASP A 752 -0.01 -13.82 -27.10
CA ASP A 752 0.86 -14.34 -26.06
C ASP A 752 0.20 -15.47 -25.27
N GLU A 753 0.84 -16.62 -25.29
CA GLU A 753 0.45 -17.77 -24.48
C GLU A 753 1.11 -17.71 -23.09
N MET A 754 0.32 -17.97 -22.05
CA MET A 754 0.83 -18.05 -20.68
C MET A 754 0.89 -19.49 -20.20
N PRO A 755 2.03 -19.96 -19.67
CA PRO A 755 2.14 -21.29 -19.10
C PRO A 755 1.37 -21.38 -17.77
N PHE A 756 0.77 -22.54 -17.55
CA PHE A 756 0.13 -22.87 -16.28
C PHE A 756 0.53 -24.26 -15.77
N LYS A 757 0.31 -24.45 -14.47
CA LYS A 757 0.40 -25.74 -13.77
C LYS A 757 -0.67 -25.85 -12.71
N ALA A 758 -0.84 -27.04 -12.14
CA ALA A 758 -1.76 -27.27 -11.03
C ALA A 758 -1.57 -26.25 -9.91
N GLY A 759 -2.69 -25.71 -9.42
CA GLY A 759 -2.74 -24.65 -8.40
C GLY A 759 -2.68 -23.22 -8.95
N ASP A 760 -2.47 -23.00 -10.24
CA ASP A 760 -2.52 -21.66 -10.83
C ASP A 760 -3.95 -21.17 -11.00
N SER A 761 -4.16 -19.85 -10.92
CA SER A 761 -5.45 -19.21 -11.12
C SER A 761 -5.34 -17.97 -12.00
N PHE A 762 -6.38 -17.76 -12.81
CA PHE A 762 -6.46 -16.70 -13.80
C PHE A 762 -7.80 -15.96 -13.69
N PHE A 763 -7.75 -14.66 -13.93
CA PHE A 763 -8.90 -13.81 -14.17
C PHE A 763 -8.90 -13.37 -15.64
N ILE A 764 -10.04 -13.44 -16.31
CA ILE A 764 -10.22 -13.02 -17.69
C ILE A 764 -11.39 -12.03 -17.75
N SER A 765 -11.13 -10.83 -18.27
CA SER A 765 -12.14 -9.77 -18.38
C SER A 765 -13.22 -10.10 -19.40
N ALA A 766 -14.46 -9.68 -19.11
CA ALA A 766 -15.63 -9.91 -19.95
C ALA A 766 -15.46 -9.29 -21.36
N ALA A 767 -15.61 -10.10 -22.38
CA ALA A 767 -15.68 -9.67 -23.77
C ALA A 767 -16.13 -10.87 -24.65
N LYS A 768 -16.55 -10.58 -25.88
CA LYS A 768 -16.84 -11.61 -26.86
C LYS A 768 -15.55 -12.17 -27.44
N ARG A 769 -15.07 -13.30 -26.91
CA ARG A 769 -13.84 -13.99 -27.32
C ARG A 769 -13.86 -15.44 -26.93
N ASN A 770 -12.87 -16.22 -27.39
CA ASN A 770 -12.61 -17.55 -26.88
C ASN A 770 -11.31 -17.55 -26.06
N VAL A 771 -11.33 -18.22 -24.91
CA VAL A 771 -10.11 -18.56 -24.16
C VAL A 771 -9.72 -19.96 -24.51
N ILE A 772 -8.50 -20.14 -24.99
CA ILE A 772 -7.95 -21.41 -25.40
C ILE A 772 -7.05 -21.93 -24.29
N VAL A 773 -7.33 -23.14 -23.83
CA VAL A 773 -6.54 -23.86 -22.84
C VAL A 773 -6.00 -25.11 -23.48
N SER A 774 -4.68 -25.17 -23.69
CA SER A 774 -4.01 -26.29 -24.37
C SER A 774 -3.12 -27.06 -23.41
N GLY A 775 -3.13 -28.38 -23.50
CA GLY A 775 -2.37 -29.29 -22.64
C GLY A 775 -3.27 -30.34 -21.99
N LYS A 776 -2.69 -31.13 -21.09
CA LYS A 776 -3.44 -32.12 -20.31
C LYS A 776 -3.75 -31.58 -18.93
N ALA A 777 -4.99 -31.19 -18.68
CA ALA A 777 -5.36 -30.49 -17.45
C ALA A 777 -6.80 -30.72 -17.03
N THR A 778 -7.07 -30.59 -15.75
CA THR A 778 -8.40 -30.38 -15.18
C THR A 778 -8.48 -28.97 -14.63
N CYS A 779 -9.47 -28.17 -15.05
CA CYS A 779 -9.67 -26.84 -14.53
C CYS A 779 -11.15 -26.58 -14.19
N ILE A 780 -11.38 -25.66 -13.26
CA ILE A 780 -12.71 -25.13 -12.94
C ILE A 780 -12.81 -23.71 -13.50
N VAL A 781 -13.81 -23.50 -14.33
CA VAL A 781 -14.16 -22.20 -14.92
C VAL A 781 -15.39 -21.67 -14.18
N THR A 782 -15.29 -20.47 -13.63
CA THR A 782 -16.36 -19.84 -12.86
C THR A 782 -16.73 -18.51 -13.49
N HIS A 783 -18.01 -18.23 -13.60
CA HIS A 783 -18.58 -16.94 -14.01
C HIS A 783 -19.85 -16.60 -13.22
N VAL A 784 -20.35 -15.35 -13.34
CA VAL A 784 -21.55 -14.85 -12.64
C VAL A 784 -22.77 -14.85 -13.56
#